data_0b0faf43098a3270666b36b8b42abcfd
#
_entry.id   0b0faf43098a3270666b36b8b42abcfd
#
_cell.length_a   1.000
_cell.length_b   1.000
_cell.length_c   1.000
_cell.angle_alpha   90.00
_cell.angle_beta   90.00
_cell.angle_gamma   90.00
#
_symmetry.space_group_name_H-M   'P 1'
#
loop_
_entity.id
_entity.type
_entity.pdbx_description
1 polymer ?
#
loop_
_entity_poly.entity_id
_entity_poly.type
_entity_poly.pdbx_seq_one_letter_code
_entity_poly.pdbx_strand_id
1 'polypeptide(L)'
;VLQKRIQLVLTLILMGSFSQIKAQERVPFDQGKKYILAKVSVVGKISFNEQTVVTFSGLQKGQEITVPGEEISGAIKKLGKLGLFDEISFYVNKIEQDSIYLDLNIIELPKLNEVKFVGIKKNKVEGLIKDNNLTKNKIVNENLITTTKNYIENKYKKDGFYTTKVTITTTPDTTAGNQVNMVVRVDKGDKVKISSIDFEGNTQLSDTKLRAAMKDTKQKNVFRILKSSKFIPEKYKTDLEKVISTYKEKGYRDARIIYDSVAYNKEKNMLAIKIKMEEGNKYYFGNIKFLGNTVYPDHLLNRYLGIKKGETYNGVLLEKRIADKTKPDAEDITNLYQNNGYLFSNINAVEVKTANDTIDFEIRITEGPIAYFNKITVVGNDKTNDHVIYRELRTKPGEKYSKEQLVRTIREIGQLGFFDPEAIDPKFKNVDAGAGTVDIEYHVVEKGSSQVELQGGYGGGGFIGTLGLSFNNFSARNLFKKDSYKPLPMGDGQKVSLRLQGSTYFQTYSLSFSEPWFGGKKPVQFSSSISYSKQFLNNFVTRDVDKSKSFNILTLQVGLAKRLTVPDDYFVLSQSVSYQHYDLNNYNTGLFTFGNGASRNLAYTIGISRSNKGVNPIFPTYGSEFSISAKVTPPYSMFNGIDYGDLGNQKEYKTQYTGTSGNGIDGKPLNTGDYVKTEVVNGNTGLSSVGTNYQNADTDIAKVDQKKYNWLEYYKIKFKADWYTKVYGKLVLRTLTEFGFLGAYNQERGVVPFERFYMGGDGMANYSMDGRETIGLRGYKNNTLTPIIEDPKDPRYGQQIGATIYNKFSMELRYPVTLKPSASIYVLTFIEAGAAYPTFKAYNPFDLYRSAGLGVRVFMPAFGLLGFDFGYGFDAAPGAINNRPNGWEPHFIIGQQF
;
A
#
# COMPACT_ATOMS: atom_id res chain seq x y z
N VAL A 1 -0.52 -28.78 -77.46
CA VAL A 1 0.77 -28.37 -78.13
C VAL A 1 1.51 -27.31 -77.31
N LEU A 2 0.81 -26.35 -76.70
CA LEU A 2 1.43 -25.27 -75.92
C LEU A 2 2.06 -25.75 -74.59
N GLN A 3 1.47 -26.72 -73.89
CA GLN A 3 1.99 -27.31 -72.67
C GLN A 3 3.28 -28.11 -72.82
N LYS A 4 3.41 -28.83 -73.91
CA LYS A 4 4.68 -29.55 -74.25
C LYS A 4 5.84 -28.63 -74.64
N ARG A 5 5.55 -27.45 -75.19
CA ARG A 5 6.62 -26.44 -75.53
C ARG A 5 7.07 -25.69 -74.24
N ILE A 6 6.22 -25.48 -73.23
CA ILE A 6 6.60 -24.86 -71.99
C ILE A 6 7.45 -25.83 -71.17
N GLN A 7 7.14 -27.14 -71.16
CA GLN A 7 7.96 -28.14 -70.48
C GLN A 7 9.35 -28.28 -71.11
N LEU A 8 9.45 -28.19 -72.45
CA LEU A 8 10.74 -28.25 -73.10
C LEU A 8 11.63 -27.05 -72.89
N VAL A 9 11.05 -25.85 -72.80
CA VAL A 9 11.76 -24.61 -72.43
C VAL A 9 12.19 -24.60 -70.98
N LEU A 10 11.33 -25.12 -70.05
CA LEU A 10 11.69 -25.26 -68.64
C LEU A 10 12.80 -26.29 -68.41
N THR A 11 12.81 -27.37 -69.18
CA THR A 11 13.86 -28.42 -69.09
C THR A 11 15.18 -27.91 -69.67
N LEU A 12 15.16 -27.08 -70.71
CA LEU A 12 16.36 -26.43 -71.31
C LEU A 12 16.91 -25.32 -70.41
N ILE A 13 16.07 -24.58 -69.68
CA ILE A 13 16.52 -23.59 -68.69
C ILE A 13 17.10 -24.30 -67.47
N LEU A 14 16.54 -25.43 -67.05
CA LEU A 14 17.11 -26.24 -65.98
C LEU A 14 18.44 -26.91 -66.29
N MET A 15 18.65 -27.27 -67.58
CA MET A 15 19.96 -27.80 -68.01
C MET A 15 21.01 -26.70 -68.28
N GLY A 16 20.59 -25.47 -68.54
CA GLY A 16 21.51 -24.32 -68.71
C GLY A 16 22.02 -23.74 -67.37
N SER A 17 21.37 -24.00 -66.28
CA SER A 17 21.79 -23.51 -64.90
C SER A 17 22.75 -24.45 -64.18
N PHE A 18 23.12 -25.59 -64.78
CA PHE A 18 24.07 -26.54 -64.19
C PHE A 18 25.52 -26.38 -64.57
N SER A 19 25.87 -25.35 -65.33
CA SER A 19 27.19 -25.21 -65.89
C SER A 19 28.02 -24.03 -65.36
N GLN A 20 27.94 -23.73 -64.09
CA GLN A 20 28.95 -22.88 -63.42
C GLN A 20 29.07 -23.24 -61.91
N ILE A 21 28.96 -24.48 -61.49
CA ILE A 21 29.55 -24.87 -60.22
C ILE A 21 31.02 -25.18 -60.51
N LYS A 22 31.89 -24.20 -60.33
CA LYS A 22 33.32 -24.52 -60.20
C LYS A 22 33.43 -25.36 -58.91
N ALA A 23 33.59 -26.68 -59.11
CA ALA A 23 34.05 -27.54 -58.04
C ALA A 23 35.37 -26.98 -57.56
N GLN A 24 35.46 -26.58 -56.33
CA GLN A 24 36.69 -26.15 -55.66
C GLN A 24 37.60 -27.39 -55.74
N GLU A 25 38.71 -27.27 -56.46
CA GLU A 25 39.70 -28.37 -56.54
C GLU A 25 40.12 -28.68 -55.12
N ARG A 26 39.82 -29.91 -54.69
CA ARG A 26 40.24 -30.40 -53.37
C ARG A 26 41.74 -30.59 -53.44
N VAL A 27 42.46 -29.76 -52.68
CA VAL A 27 43.91 -29.95 -52.48
C VAL A 27 44.09 -31.29 -51.78
N PRO A 28 44.75 -32.26 -52.41
CA PRO A 28 44.99 -33.55 -51.75
C PRO A 28 45.91 -33.35 -50.55
N PHE A 29 45.49 -33.88 -49.39
CA PHE A 29 46.33 -33.86 -48.16
C PHE A 29 46.23 -35.21 -47.49
N ASP A 30 47.34 -35.63 -46.82
CA ASP A 30 47.39 -36.87 -46.08
C ASP A 30 46.71 -36.71 -44.73
N GLN A 31 45.60 -37.40 -44.54
CA GLN A 31 44.84 -37.33 -43.32
C GLN A 31 45.64 -37.91 -42.11
N GLY A 32 45.74 -37.13 -41.03
CA GLY A 32 46.46 -37.53 -39.83
C GLY A 32 47.95 -37.24 -39.85
N LYS A 33 48.52 -36.71 -40.96
CA LYS A 33 49.89 -36.20 -41.00
C LYS A 33 49.94 -34.84 -40.23
N LYS A 34 51.06 -34.62 -39.59
CA LYS A 34 51.41 -33.36 -38.93
C LYS A 34 52.00 -32.37 -39.96
N TYR A 35 51.48 -31.16 -39.95
CA TYR A 35 51.91 -30.08 -40.78
C TYR A 35 52.27 -28.85 -39.94
N ILE A 36 53.17 -28.02 -40.45
CA ILE A 36 53.48 -26.72 -39.84
C ILE A 36 52.52 -25.67 -40.43
N LEU A 37 51.74 -25.02 -39.61
CA LEU A 37 50.80 -23.98 -40.02
C LEU A 37 51.55 -22.74 -40.56
N ALA A 38 51.53 -22.54 -41.86
CA ALA A 38 52.19 -21.41 -42.49
C ALA A 38 51.38 -20.13 -42.43
N LYS A 39 50.06 -20.26 -42.67
CA LYS A 39 49.14 -19.12 -42.67
C LYS A 39 47.67 -19.58 -42.49
N VAL A 40 46.90 -18.81 -41.76
CA VAL A 40 45.44 -18.86 -41.77
C VAL A 40 44.92 -17.58 -42.41
N SER A 41 44.20 -17.68 -43.55
CA SER A 41 43.51 -16.58 -44.20
C SER A 41 42.06 -16.65 -43.88
N VAL A 42 41.41 -15.53 -43.53
CA VAL A 42 39.97 -15.51 -43.27
C VAL A 42 39.24 -15.20 -44.55
N VAL A 43 38.29 -16.07 -44.87
CA VAL A 43 37.42 -15.95 -46.06
C VAL A 43 36.00 -15.72 -45.60
N GLY A 44 35.33 -14.70 -46.15
CA GLY A 44 33.94 -14.38 -45.80
C GLY A 44 33.74 -12.89 -45.60
N LYS A 45 32.49 -12.48 -45.49
CA LYS A 45 32.16 -11.06 -45.17
C LYS A 45 32.13 -10.91 -43.65
N ILE A 46 33.17 -10.33 -43.09
CA ILE A 46 33.35 -10.08 -41.68
C ILE A 46 33.54 -8.59 -41.39
N SER A 47 33.02 -8.13 -40.28
CA SER A 47 33.22 -6.78 -39.77
C SER A 47 34.46 -6.64 -38.86
N PHE A 48 35.07 -7.78 -38.50
CA PHE A 48 36.28 -7.84 -37.66
C PHE A 48 37.57 -7.84 -38.51
N ASN A 49 38.66 -7.40 -37.88
CA ASN A 49 39.98 -7.56 -38.47
C ASN A 49 40.37 -9.05 -38.55
N GLU A 50 40.86 -9.51 -39.73
CA GLU A 50 41.28 -10.91 -39.94
C GLU A 50 42.24 -11.41 -38.84
N GLN A 51 43.24 -10.60 -38.51
CA GLN A 51 44.23 -10.97 -37.47
C GLN A 51 43.60 -11.22 -36.12
N THR A 52 42.51 -10.45 -35.78
CA THR A 52 41.76 -10.63 -34.53
C THR A 52 41.01 -11.97 -34.51
N VAL A 53 40.41 -12.36 -35.60
CA VAL A 53 39.70 -13.62 -35.75
C VAL A 53 40.69 -14.79 -35.66
N VAL A 54 41.84 -14.70 -36.34
CA VAL A 54 42.88 -15.72 -36.25
C VAL A 54 43.40 -15.86 -34.83
N THR A 55 43.62 -14.74 -34.11
CA THR A 55 44.03 -14.75 -32.72
C THR A 55 43.00 -15.45 -31.81
N PHE A 56 41.70 -15.20 -31.99
CA PHE A 56 40.66 -15.85 -31.24
C PHE A 56 40.50 -17.34 -31.56
N SER A 57 40.84 -17.78 -32.75
CA SER A 57 40.92 -19.20 -33.08
C SER A 57 41.95 -19.97 -32.25
N GLY A 58 42.99 -19.24 -31.77
CA GLY A 58 44.10 -19.78 -31.02
C GLY A 58 45.11 -20.53 -31.84
N LEU A 59 45.02 -20.47 -33.18
CA LEU A 59 46.02 -21.00 -34.11
C LEU A 59 47.14 -19.97 -34.33
N GLN A 60 48.37 -20.45 -34.33
CA GLN A 60 49.56 -19.59 -34.47
C GLN A 60 50.41 -20.04 -35.64
N LYS A 61 50.97 -19.10 -36.41
CA LYS A 61 51.94 -19.39 -37.45
C LYS A 61 53.12 -20.13 -36.87
N GLY A 62 53.56 -21.21 -37.55
CA GLY A 62 54.65 -22.10 -37.07
C GLY A 62 54.21 -23.21 -36.11
N GLN A 63 52.95 -23.26 -35.72
CA GLN A 63 52.38 -24.32 -34.87
C GLN A 63 52.29 -25.63 -35.67
N GLU A 64 52.68 -26.75 -35.09
CA GLU A 64 52.43 -28.07 -35.61
C GLU A 64 50.93 -28.45 -35.40
N ILE A 65 50.23 -28.80 -36.48
CA ILE A 65 48.83 -29.12 -36.48
C ILE A 65 48.55 -30.39 -37.27
N THR A 66 47.51 -31.12 -36.86
CA THR A 66 46.97 -32.27 -37.58
C THR A 66 45.70 -31.88 -38.31
N VAL A 67 45.57 -32.29 -39.61
CA VAL A 67 44.36 -31.93 -40.39
C VAL A 67 43.76 -33.23 -40.96
N PRO A 68 42.47 -33.55 -40.61
CA PRO A 68 41.72 -32.99 -39.50
C PRO A 68 42.30 -33.40 -38.14
N GLY A 69 42.24 -32.52 -37.14
CA GLY A 69 42.83 -32.75 -35.82
C GLY A 69 42.20 -31.93 -34.68
N GLU A 70 42.73 -32.11 -33.48
CA GLU A 70 42.22 -31.47 -32.25
C GLU A 70 42.46 -29.96 -32.30
N GLU A 71 43.52 -29.48 -32.93
CA GLU A 71 43.84 -28.06 -33.03
C GLU A 71 42.79 -27.33 -33.84
N ILE A 72 42.35 -27.88 -34.97
CA ILE A 72 41.29 -27.33 -35.80
C ILE A 72 39.93 -27.40 -35.08
N SER A 73 39.62 -28.55 -34.49
CA SER A 73 38.40 -28.75 -33.71
C SER A 73 38.36 -27.79 -32.50
N GLY A 74 39.51 -27.56 -31.88
CA GLY A 74 39.66 -26.61 -30.76
C GLY A 74 39.45 -25.18 -31.22
N ALA A 75 39.95 -24.80 -32.40
CA ALA A 75 39.80 -23.47 -33.00
C ALA A 75 38.29 -23.21 -33.35
N ILE A 76 37.62 -24.19 -33.94
CA ILE A 76 36.17 -24.11 -34.22
C ILE A 76 35.39 -23.95 -32.93
N LYS A 77 35.67 -24.71 -31.87
CA LYS A 77 35.05 -24.60 -30.58
C LYS A 77 35.29 -23.26 -29.89
N LYS A 78 36.50 -22.69 -30.00
CA LYS A 78 36.83 -21.39 -29.42
C LYS A 78 36.05 -20.28 -30.14
N LEU A 79 36.06 -20.25 -31.48
CA LEU A 79 35.33 -19.27 -32.27
C LEU A 79 33.82 -19.39 -32.06
N GLY A 80 33.30 -20.63 -32.01
CA GLY A 80 31.86 -20.88 -31.74
C GLY A 80 31.42 -20.42 -30.37
N LYS A 81 32.24 -20.54 -29.33
CA LYS A 81 31.96 -20.02 -27.98
C LYS A 81 31.79 -18.49 -27.92
N LEU A 82 32.36 -17.76 -28.88
CA LEU A 82 32.16 -16.30 -28.98
C LEU A 82 30.72 -15.94 -29.32
N GLY A 83 29.96 -16.86 -29.96
CA GLY A 83 28.57 -16.62 -30.38
C GLY A 83 28.43 -15.51 -31.43
N LEU A 84 29.48 -15.25 -32.18
CA LEU A 84 29.53 -14.18 -33.20
C LEU A 84 29.33 -14.72 -34.61
N PHE A 85 29.51 -16.02 -34.80
CA PHE A 85 29.58 -16.66 -36.14
C PHE A 85 28.50 -17.73 -36.23
N ASP A 86 27.87 -17.85 -37.41
CA ASP A 86 26.87 -18.86 -37.73
C ASP A 86 27.53 -20.12 -38.24
N GLU A 87 28.47 -19.98 -39.17
CA GLU A 87 29.21 -21.07 -39.75
C GLU A 87 30.71 -20.81 -39.58
N ILE A 88 31.44 -21.86 -39.20
CA ILE A 88 32.90 -21.83 -39.03
C ILE A 88 33.47 -23.08 -39.68
N SER A 89 34.15 -22.94 -40.77
CA SER A 89 34.74 -24.06 -41.53
C SER A 89 36.17 -23.74 -41.93
N PHE A 90 37.06 -24.75 -41.83
CA PHE A 90 38.42 -24.67 -42.28
C PHE A 90 38.58 -25.49 -43.58
N TYR A 91 39.24 -24.90 -44.56
CA TYR A 91 39.59 -25.54 -45.79
C TYR A 91 41.11 -25.47 -46.00
N VAL A 92 41.68 -26.53 -46.61
CA VAL A 92 43.06 -26.55 -47.02
C VAL A 92 43.20 -25.77 -48.34
N ASN A 93 43.90 -24.67 -48.28
CA ASN A 93 44.13 -23.81 -49.47
C ASN A 93 45.29 -24.38 -50.32
N LYS A 94 46.43 -24.64 -49.69
CA LYS A 94 47.58 -25.29 -50.35
C LYS A 94 48.50 -25.95 -49.34
N ILE A 95 49.35 -26.89 -49.81
CA ILE A 95 50.43 -27.52 -49.08
C ILE A 95 51.72 -27.30 -49.84
N GLU A 96 52.79 -26.86 -49.14
CA GLU A 96 54.13 -26.70 -49.66
C GLU A 96 55.08 -27.46 -48.74
N GLN A 97 55.61 -28.62 -49.24
CA GLN A 97 56.37 -29.58 -48.45
C GLN A 97 55.58 -30.01 -47.13
N ASP A 98 56.05 -29.61 -45.94
CA ASP A 98 55.39 -29.88 -44.67
C ASP A 98 54.60 -28.64 -44.12
N SER A 99 54.49 -27.58 -44.93
CA SER A 99 53.78 -26.37 -44.55
C SER A 99 52.35 -26.38 -45.14
N ILE A 100 51.35 -26.12 -44.27
CA ILE A 100 49.96 -26.07 -44.67
C ILE A 100 49.39 -24.64 -44.56
N TYR A 101 48.57 -24.25 -45.54
CA TYR A 101 47.85 -22.99 -45.59
C TYR A 101 46.35 -23.29 -45.44
N LEU A 102 45.68 -22.62 -44.49
CA LEU A 102 44.28 -22.85 -44.20
C LEU A 102 43.45 -21.62 -44.53
N ASP A 103 42.32 -21.85 -45.14
CA ASP A 103 41.26 -20.83 -45.29
C ASP A 103 40.18 -21.08 -44.22
N LEU A 104 40.04 -20.11 -43.33
CA LEU A 104 38.98 -20.07 -42.34
C LEU A 104 37.77 -19.35 -42.97
N ASN A 105 36.81 -20.11 -43.39
CA ASN A 105 35.53 -19.57 -43.88
C ASN A 105 34.58 -19.37 -42.70
N ILE A 106 34.16 -18.13 -42.49
CA ILE A 106 33.27 -17.75 -41.42
C ILE A 106 32.15 -16.86 -41.93
N ILE A 107 30.98 -17.08 -41.41
CA ILE A 107 29.81 -16.25 -41.63
C ILE A 107 29.43 -15.58 -40.32
N GLU A 108 29.48 -14.26 -40.28
CA GLU A 108 29.11 -13.46 -39.09
C GLU A 108 27.61 -13.47 -38.91
N LEU A 109 27.16 -13.72 -37.69
CA LEU A 109 25.76 -13.62 -37.34
C LEU A 109 25.27 -12.17 -37.53
N PRO A 110 24.07 -11.98 -38.05
CA PRO A 110 23.52 -10.66 -38.31
C PRO A 110 23.20 -9.91 -37.00
N LYS A 111 23.29 -8.59 -37.06
CA LYS A 111 22.94 -7.68 -35.98
C LYS A 111 21.52 -7.14 -36.17
N LEU A 112 20.82 -6.97 -35.08
CA LEU A 112 19.46 -6.43 -35.06
C LEU A 112 19.49 -4.94 -35.42
N ASN A 113 18.74 -4.55 -36.43
CA ASN A 113 18.53 -3.14 -36.79
C ASN A 113 17.25 -2.61 -36.13
N GLU A 114 16.11 -3.24 -36.42
CA GLU A 114 14.80 -2.83 -35.91
C GLU A 114 13.96 -4.06 -35.52
N VAL A 115 13.08 -3.88 -34.49
CA VAL A 115 12.10 -4.89 -34.09
C VAL A 115 10.70 -4.34 -34.24
N LYS A 116 9.88 -5.01 -35.00
CA LYS A 116 8.47 -4.70 -35.19
C LYS A 116 7.58 -5.77 -34.57
N PHE A 117 6.68 -5.33 -33.69
CA PHE A 117 5.68 -6.21 -33.08
C PHE A 117 4.33 -6.07 -33.79
N VAL A 118 3.72 -7.23 -34.11
CA VAL A 118 2.39 -7.30 -34.75
C VAL A 118 1.47 -8.10 -33.82
N GLY A 119 0.24 -7.63 -33.61
CA GLY A 119 -0.75 -8.29 -32.73
C GLY A 119 -0.70 -7.82 -31.26
N ILE A 120 0.11 -6.84 -30.92
CA ILE A 120 0.29 -6.31 -29.56
C ILE A 120 -0.05 -4.81 -29.51
N LYS A 121 -0.60 -4.36 -28.39
CA LYS A 121 -0.86 -2.92 -28.12
C LYS A 121 0.46 -2.16 -27.96
N LYS A 122 0.57 -0.97 -28.57
CA LYS A 122 1.80 -0.12 -28.56
C LYS A 122 2.40 0.07 -27.16
N ASN A 123 1.56 0.32 -26.15
CA ASN A 123 2.01 0.53 -24.76
C ASN A 123 2.66 -0.69 -24.07
N LYS A 124 2.62 -1.88 -24.69
CA LYS A 124 3.26 -3.09 -24.16
C LYS A 124 4.55 -3.45 -24.91
N VAL A 125 4.79 -2.84 -26.05
CA VAL A 125 5.92 -3.16 -26.93
C VAL A 125 7.26 -2.82 -26.28
N GLU A 126 7.39 -1.62 -25.70
CA GLU A 126 8.63 -1.19 -25.03
C GLU A 126 9.05 -2.15 -23.90
N GLY A 127 8.07 -2.60 -23.09
CA GLY A 127 8.33 -3.58 -22.05
C GLY A 127 8.86 -4.90 -22.61
N LEU A 128 8.29 -5.40 -23.72
CA LEU A 128 8.75 -6.65 -24.34
C LEU A 128 10.14 -6.51 -24.97
N ILE A 129 10.45 -5.37 -25.55
CA ILE A 129 11.79 -5.06 -26.07
C ILE A 129 12.81 -5.09 -24.93
N LYS A 130 12.52 -4.41 -23.83
CA LYS A 130 13.37 -4.35 -22.64
C LYS A 130 13.56 -5.72 -22.00
N ASP A 131 12.46 -6.44 -21.77
CA ASP A 131 12.46 -7.73 -21.09
C ASP A 131 13.26 -8.80 -21.86
N ASN A 132 13.30 -8.71 -23.21
CA ASN A 132 14.02 -9.64 -24.08
C ASN A 132 15.36 -9.08 -24.59
N ASN A 133 15.76 -7.90 -24.12
CA ASN A 133 17.01 -7.23 -24.51
C ASN A 133 17.17 -7.10 -26.03
N LEU A 134 16.08 -6.74 -26.75
CA LEU A 134 16.05 -6.57 -28.22
C LEU A 134 16.50 -5.17 -28.59
N THR A 135 17.75 -4.85 -28.32
CA THR A 135 18.35 -3.54 -28.61
C THR A 135 19.03 -3.53 -29.99
N LYS A 136 19.10 -2.35 -30.59
CA LYS A 136 19.86 -2.18 -31.85
C LYS A 136 21.29 -2.68 -31.72
N ASN A 137 21.82 -3.30 -32.74
CA ASN A 137 23.15 -3.96 -32.82
C ASN A 137 23.29 -5.23 -31.96
N LYS A 138 22.20 -5.76 -31.37
CA LYS A 138 22.23 -7.07 -30.72
C LYS A 138 22.39 -8.18 -31.76
N ILE A 139 23.26 -9.15 -31.50
CA ILE A 139 23.44 -10.31 -32.35
C ILE A 139 22.17 -11.16 -32.36
N VAL A 140 21.71 -11.50 -33.56
CA VAL A 140 20.52 -12.31 -33.78
C VAL A 140 20.96 -13.74 -34.09
N ASN A 141 20.70 -14.64 -33.15
CA ASN A 141 20.93 -16.07 -33.27
C ASN A 141 19.67 -16.86 -32.94
N GLU A 142 19.66 -18.14 -33.22
CA GLU A 142 18.54 -19.04 -32.92
C GLU A 142 18.15 -19.04 -31.43
N ASN A 143 19.12 -18.89 -30.54
CA ASN A 143 18.86 -18.81 -29.10
C ASN A 143 18.05 -17.56 -28.74
N LEU A 144 18.42 -16.38 -29.28
CA LEU A 144 17.68 -15.14 -29.06
C LEU A 144 16.25 -15.25 -29.58
N ILE A 145 16.06 -15.83 -30.77
CA ILE A 145 14.75 -16.05 -31.39
C ILE A 145 13.90 -16.98 -30.52
N THR A 146 14.46 -18.12 -30.13
CA THR A 146 13.75 -19.14 -29.34
C THR A 146 13.43 -18.65 -27.93
N THR A 147 14.36 -18.00 -27.25
CA THR A 147 14.14 -17.45 -25.90
C THR A 147 13.11 -16.33 -25.93
N THR A 148 13.17 -15.42 -26.91
CA THR A 148 12.18 -14.36 -27.08
C THR A 148 10.79 -14.92 -27.36
N LYS A 149 10.69 -15.90 -28.28
CA LYS A 149 9.43 -16.59 -28.58
C LYS A 149 8.84 -17.23 -27.32
N ASN A 150 9.62 -18.05 -26.62
CA ASN A 150 9.17 -18.75 -25.42
C ASN A 150 8.78 -17.78 -24.30
N TYR A 151 9.55 -16.70 -24.11
CA TYR A 151 9.23 -15.67 -23.13
C TYR A 151 7.87 -15.03 -23.39
N ILE A 152 7.63 -14.61 -24.63
CA ILE A 152 6.39 -13.94 -25.02
C ILE A 152 5.20 -14.92 -24.91
N GLU A 153 5.34 -16.15 -25.42
CA GLU A 153 4.30 -17.17 -25.27
C GLU A 153 3.96 -17.43 -23.82
N ASN A 154 4.97 -17.63 -22.96
CA ASN A 154 4.78 -17.88 -21.53
C ASN A 154 4.14 -16.68 -20.81
N LYS A 155 4.56 -15.45 -21.15
CA LYS A 155 3.98 -14.23 -20.61
C LYS A 155 2.47 -14.14 -20.91
N TYR A 156 2.07 -14.42 -22.15
CA TYR A 156 0.64 -14.43 -22.51
C TYR A 156 -0.11 -15.63 -21.95
N LYS A 157 0.52 -16.82 -21.86
CA LYS A 157 -0.08 -17.99 -21.18
C LYS A 157 -0.35 -17.68 -19.70
N LYS A 158 0.56 -16.97 -19.01
CA LYS A 158 0.35 -16.46 -17.63
C LYS A 158 -0.84 -15.51 -17.54
N ASP A 159 -1.13 -14.77 -18.59
CA ASP A 159 -2.28 -13.88 -18.65
C ASP A 159 -3.60 -14.61 -19.03
N GLY A 160 -3.53 -15.92 -19.25
CA GLY A 160 -4.68 -16.80 -19.55
C GLY A 160 -4.95 -17.03 -21.04
N PHE A 161 -4.03 -16.63 -21.92
CA PHE A 161 -4.10 -16.93 -23.36
C PHE A 161 -3.34 -18.22 -23.66
N TYR A 162 -3.98 -19.34 -23.42
CA TYR A 162 -3.35 -20.67 -23.48
C TYR A 162 -2.88 -21.05 -24.89
N THR A 163 -3.57 -20.59 -25.93
CA THR A 163 -3.31 -20.90 -27.34
C THR A 163 -2.38 -19.90 -28.03
N THR A 164 -1.75 -18.99 -27.28
CA THR A 164 -0.84 -18.00 -27.85
C THR A 164 0.26 -18.65 -28.67
N LYS A 165 0.42 -18.20 -29.90
CA LYS A 165 1.52 -18.58 -30.82
C LYS A 165 2.32 -17.33 -31.18
N VAL A 166 3.63 -17.46 -31.14
CA VAL A 166 4.56 -16.40 -31.54
C VAL A 166 5.39 -16.90 -32.71
N THR A 167 5.38 -16.11 -33.78
CA THR A 167 6.22 -16.37 -34.94
C THR A 167 7.19 -15.21 -35.10
N ILE A 168 8.47 -15.51 -35.16
CA ILE A 168 9.53 -14.51 -35.33
C ILE A 168 10.17 -14.76 -36.71
N THR A 169 10.21 -13.72 -37.51
CA THR A 169 10.84 -13.74 -38.81
C THR A 169 11.87 -12.64 -38.89
N THR A 170 13.00 -12.93 -39.49
CA THR A 170 14.08 -11.99 -39.73
C THR A 170 14.23 -11.75 -41.24
N THR A 171 14.37 -10.50 -41.62
CA THR A 171 14.61 -10.09 -43.01
C THR A 171 15.91 -9.27 -43.11
N PRO A 172 16.83 -9.59 -44.03
CA PRO A 172 18.03 -8.78 -44.19
C PRO A 172 17.70 -7.32 -44.49
N ASP A 173 18.46 -6.42 -43.92
CA ASP A 173 18.39 -5.01 -44.28
C ASP A 173 19.34 -4.74 -45.43
N THR A 174 18.76 -4.39 -46.59
CA THR A 174 19.54 -4.15 -47.80
C THR A 174 20.36 -2.85 -47.76
N THR A 175 20.08 -1.98 -46.80
CA THR A 175 20.71 -0.65 -46.71
C THR A 175 21.85 -0.57 -45.68
N ALA A 176 21.99 -1.55 -44.79
CA ALA A 176 22.84 -1.43 -43.61
C ALA A 176 23.69 -2.69 -43.36
N GLY A 177 24.52 -3.12 -44.29
CA GLY A 177 25.51 -4.17 -44.06
C GLY A 177 24.96 -5.49 -43.57
N ASN A 178 25.62 -6.16 -42.58
CA ASN A 178 25.13 -7.43 -41.98
C ASN A 178 24.13 -7.16 -40.85
N GLN A 179 22.99 -6.54 -41.21
CA GLN A 179 21.89 -6.26 -40.27
C GLN A 179 20.58 -6.92 -40.70
N VAL A 180 19.73 -7.22 -39.74
CA VAL A 180 18.41 -7.80 -39.96
C VAL A 180 17.34 -7.03 -39.23
N ASN A 181 16.16 -6.93 -39.83
CA ASN A 181 14.96 -6.45 -39.23
C ASN A 181 14.16 -7.65 -38.73
N MET A 182 13.71 -7.60 -37.44
CA MET A 182 12.96 -8.68 -36.78
C MET A 182 11.48 -8.32 -36.72
N VAL A 183 10.63 -9.20 -37.19
CA VAL A 183 9.18 -9.07 -37.04
C VAL A 183 8.68 -10.15 -36.10
N VAL A 184 8.15 -9.72 -34.96
CA VAL A 184 7.55 -10.57 -33.93
C VAL A 184 6.04 -10.51 -34.08
N ARG A 185 5.45 -11.55 -34.61
CA ARG A 185 4.00 -11.68 -34.79
C ARG A 185 3.45 -12.52 -33.66
N VAL A 186 2.53 -11.93 -32.86
CA VAL A 186 1.90 -12.58 -31.73
C VAL A 186 0.41 -12.78 -32.03
N ASP A 187 0.04 -14.02 -32.21
CA ASP A 187 -1.34 -14.46 -32.21
C ASP A 187 -1.72 -14.90 -30.79
N LYS A 188 -2.47 -14.05 -30.11
CA LYS A 188 -2.83 -14.30 -28.70
C LYS A 188 -3.87 -15.39 -28.54
N GLY A 189 -4.71 -15.60 -29.56
CA GLY A 189 -5.93 -16.37 -29.39
C GLY A 189 -6.87 -15.78 -28.31
N ASP A 190 -7.83 -16.56 -27.91
CA ASP A 190 -8.79 -16.20 -26.86
C ASP A 190 -8.35 -16.69 -25.48
N LYS A 191 -8.90 -16.05 -24.44
CA LYS A 191 -8.67 -16.50 -23.07
C LYS A 191 -9.41 -17.79 -22.79
N VAL A 192 -8.67 -18.83 -22.49
CA VAL A 192 -9.24 -20.14 -22.20
C VAL A 192 -9.73 -20.22 -20.76
N LYS A 193 -10.97 -20.69 -20.59
CA LYS A 193 -11.60 -20.89 -19.27
C LYS A 193 -11.65 -22.37 -18.91
N ILE A 194 -11.64 -22.67 -17.61
CA ILE A 194 -11.77 -24.02 -17.10
C ILE A 194 -13.25 -24.38 -17.02
N SER A 195 -13.66 -25.44 -17.72
CA SER A 195 -15.03 -25.96 -17.69
C SER A 195 -15.29 -26.79 -16.45
N SER A 196 -14.40 -27.76 -16.16
CA SER A 196 -14.51 -28.67 -15.02
C SER A 196 -13.14 -28.95 -14.41
N ILE A 197 -13.15 -29.29 -13.14
CA ILE A 197 -12.02 -29.90 -12.42
C ILE A 197 -12.58 -31.12 -11.70
N ASP A 198 -12.22 -32.30 -12.17
CA ASP A 198 -12.77 -33.56 -11.72
C ASP A 198 -11.65 -34.35 -11.03
N PHE A 199 -11.99 -34.96 -9.89
CA PHE A 199 -11.08 -35.77 -9.10
C PHE A 199 -11.51 -37.22 -9.19
N GLU A 200 -10.56 -38.15 -9.27
CA GLU A 200 -10.76 -39.58 -9.25
C GLU A 200 -9.89 -40.20 -8.15
N GLY A 201 -10.44 -41.22 -7.43
CA GLY A 201 -9.74 -41.86 -6.33
C GLY A 201 -9.82 -41.16 -4.97
N ASN A 202 -10.55 -40.04 -4.89
CA ASN A 202 -10.77 -39.27 -3.67
C ASN A 202 -12.02 -39.76 -2.92
N THR A 203 -11.91 -40.81 -2.15
CA THR A 203 -13.03 -41.38 -1.38
C THR A 203 -13.27 -40.66 -0.05
N GLN A 204 -12.24 -40.14 0.57
CA GLN A 204 -12.27 -39.51 1.90
C GLN A 204 -12.51 -38.03 1.87
N LEU A 205 -12.05 -37.35 0.83
CA LEU A 205 -12.27 -35.91 0.67
C LEU A 205 -13.11 -35.61 -0.57
N SER A 206 -14.21 -34.91 -0.40
CA SER A 206 -15.09 -34.57 -1.52
C SER A 206 -14.40 -33.63 -2.52
N ASP A 207 -14.78 -33.74 -3.79
CA ASP A 207 -14.34 -32.85 -4.88
C ASP A 207 -14.51 -31.36 -4.53
N THR A 208 -15.60 -31.03 -3.86
CA THR A 208 -15.87 -29.64 -3.45
C THR A 208 -14.79 -29.11 -2.54
N LYS A 209 -14.29 -29.93 -1.60
CA LYS A 209 -13.23 -29.60 -0.67
C LYS A 209 -11.88 -29.47 -1.37
N LEU A 210 -11.59 -30.40 -2.29
CA LEU A 210 -10.36 -30.38 -3.11
C LEU A 210 -10.36 -29.19 -4.07
N ARG A 211 -11.48 -28.91 -4.75
CA ARG A 211 -11.64 -27.68 -5.56
C ARG A 211 -11.55 -26.42 -4.74
N ALA A 212 -11.94 -26.41 -3.46
CA ALA A 212 -11.75 -25.27 -2.57
C ALA A 212 -10.28 -25.04 -2.23
N ALA A 213 -9.48 -26.11 -2.08
CA ALA A 213 -8.02 -26.03 -1.84
C ALA A 213 -7.28 -25.39 -3.01
N MET A 214 -7.70 -25.63 -4.23
CA MET A 214 -7.16 -24.99 -5.44
C MET A 214 -7.56 -23.50 -5.48
N LYS A 215 -6.76 -22.63 -4.88
CA LYS A 215 -7.14 -21.20 -4.65
C LYS A 215 -7.15 -20.38 -5.94
N ASP A 216 -6.25 -20.67 -6.87
CA ASP A 216 -6.01 -19.88 -8.06
C ASP A 216 -6.62 -20.51 -9.33
N THR A 217 -6.74 -21.83 -9.37
CA THR A 217 -7.33 -22.60 -10.46
C THR A 217 -8.79 -22.91 -10.14
N LYS A 218 -9.72 -22.28 -10.84
CA LYS A 218 -11.16 -22.39 -10.56
C LYS A 218 -11.95 -22.68 -11.83
N GLN A 219 -12.88 -23.64 -11.75
CA GLN A 219 -13.84 -23.88 -12.84
C GLN A 219 -14.85 -22.73 -12.97
N LYS A 220 -15.40 -22.53 -14.16
CA LYS A 220 -16.44 -21.56 -14.47
C LYS A 220 -17.67 -21.81 -13.60
N ASN A 221 -18.16 -20.74 -12.94
CA ASN A 221 -19.39 -20.80 -12.15
C ASN A 221 -20.17 -19.48 -12.35
N VAL A 222 -21.47 -19.56 -12.57
CA VAL A 222 -22.36 -18.42 -12.85
C VAL A 222 -22.35 -17.42 -11.70
N PHE A 223 -22.23 -17.87 -10.46
CA PHE A 223 -22.21 -17.01 -9.26
C PHE A 223 -20.87 -16.35 -8.94
N ARG A 224 -19.82 -16.59 -9.76
CA ARG A 224 -18.49 -16.01 -9.55
C ARG A 224 -18.22 -14.85 -10.49
N ILE A 225 -18.86 -13.71 -10.24
CA ILE A 225 -18.73 -12.52 -11.09
C ILE A 225 -17.32 -11.90 -11.03
N LEU A 226 -16.62 -12.00 -9.89
CA LEU A 226 -15.35 -11.30 -9.62
C LEU A 226 -14.09 -12.17 -9.73
N LYS A 227 -14.18 -13.49 -9.83
CA LYS A 227 -13.02 -14.38 -9.97
C LYS A 227 -12.95 -15.00 -11.37
N SER A 228 -11.79 -14.79 -12.00
CA SER A 228 -11.51 -15.34 -13.31
C SER A 228 -11.27 -16.86 -13.23
N SER A 229 -11.92 -17.63 -14.10
CA SER A 229 -11.70 -19.08 -14.30
C SER A 229 -10.64 -19.38 -15.34
N LYS A 230 -9.59 -18.55 -15.44
CA LYS A 230 -8.48 -18.72 -16.41
C LYS A 230 -7.54 -19.82 -15.96
N PHE A 231 -7.01 -20.56 -16.92
CA PHE A 231 -5.95 -21.53 -16.68
C PHE A 231 -4.58 -20.85 -16.74
N ILE A 232 -3.80 -20.99 -15.69
CA ILE A 232 -2.43 -20.50 -15.56
C ILE A 232 -1.57 -21.65 -15.07
N PRO A 233 -0.67 -22.23 -15.91
CA PRO A 233 0.03 -23.47 -15.58
C PRO A 233 0.82 -23.43 -14.27
N GLU A 234 1.55 -22.35 -13.99
CA GLU A 234 2.33 -22.21 -12.75
C GLU A 234 1.44 -22.20 -11.50
N LYS A 235 0.30 -21.52 -11.57
CA LYS A 235 -0.68 -21.51 -10.48
C LYS A 235 -1.37 -22.85 -10.29
N TYR A 236 -1.61 -23.54 -11.40
CA TYR A 236 -2.16 -24.88 -11.36
C TYR A 236 -1.22 -25.85 -10.64
N LYS A 237 0.07 -25.81 -10.94
CA LYS A 237 1.09 -26.62 -10.24
C LYS A 237 1.08 -26.36 -8.73
N THR A 238 1.08 -25.08 -8.34
CA THR A 238 0.98 -24.69 -6.91
C THR A 238 -0.34 -25.15 -6.28
N ASP A 239 -1.44 -25.15 -7.03
CA ASP A 239 -2.73 -25.62 -6.52
C ASP A 239 -2.76 -27.14 -6.35
N LEU A 240 -2.07 -27.92 -7.18
CA LEU A 240 -1.88 -29.36 -6.97
C LEU A 240 -1.13 -29.64 -5.65
N GLU A 241 -0.09 -28.88 -5.33
CA GLU A 241 0.61 -28.98 -4.04
C GLU A 241 -0.31 -28.65 -2.86
N LYS A 242 -1.23 -27.68 -3.01
CA LYS A 242 -2.24 -27.36 -1.99
C LYS A 242 -3.27 -28.48 -1.81
N VAL A 243 -3.61 -29.21 -2.87
CA VAL A 243 -4.48 -30.39 -2.78
C VAL A 243 -3.81 -31.45 -1.90
N ILE A 244 -2.54 -31.78 -2.15
CA ILE A 244 -1.77 -32.71 -1.32
C ILE A 244 -1.64 -32.22 0.12
N SER A 245 -1.35 -30.93 0.31
CA SER A 245 -1.28 -30.32 1.65
C SER A 245 -2.60 -30.46 2.41
N THR A 246 -3.75 -30.36 1.72
CA THR A 246 -5.09 -30.57 2.33
C THR A 246 -5.29 -31.99 2.83
N TYR A 247 -4.77 -32.97 2.12
CA TYR A 247 -4.76 -34.36 2.58
C TYR A 247 -3.86 -34.54 3.81
N LYS A 248 -2.64 -34.01 3.76
CA LYS A 248 -1.70 -34.04 4.89
C LYS A 248 -2.25 -33.33 6.13
N GLU A 249 -3.04 -32.26 5.97
CA GLU A 249 -3.76 -31.61 7.07
C GLU A 249 -4.84 -32.48 7.72
N LYS A 250 -5.29 -33.53 7.02
CA LYS A 250 -6.38 -34.44 7.46
C LYS A 250 -5.92 -35.83 7.87
N GLY A 251 -4.61 -36.04 7.89
CA GLY A 251 -4.03 -37.29 8.35
C GLY A 251 -3.51 -38.22 7.23
N TYR A 252 -3.71 -37.85 6.00
CA TYR A 252 -3.32 -38.71 4.86
C TYR A 252 -1.90 -38.36 4.41
N ARG A 253 -0.89 -38.92 5.10
CA ARG A 253 0.54 -38.64 4.85
C ARG A 253 0.95 -39.05 3.43
N ASP A 254 0.49 -40.21 2.98
CA ASP A 254 0.91 -40.88 1.74
C ASP A 254 0.13 -40.40 0.52
N ALA A 255 -0.79 -39.45 0.70
CA ALA A 255 -1.61 -38.93 -0.38
C ALA A 255 -0.75 -38.33 -1.50
N ARG A 256 -0.99 -38.80 -2.73
CA ARG A 256 -0.26 -38.40 -3.93
C ARG A 256 -1.16 -38.26 -5.15
N ILE A 257 -0.74 -37.46 -6.07
CA ILE A 257 -1.36 -37.35 -7.40
C ILE A 257 -0.66 -38.39 -8.28
N ILE A 258 -1.42 -39.33 -8.82
CA ILE A 258 -0.88 -40.35 -9.72
C ILE A 258 -0.61 -39.75 -11.09
N TYR A 259 -1.60 -39.05 -11.63
CA TYR A 259 -1.45 -38.24 -12.82
C TYR A 259 -2.51 -37.13 -12.85
N ASP A 260 -2.22 -36.10 -13.62
CA ASP A 260 -3.18 -35.05 -13.97
C ASP A 260 -3.20 -34.86 -15.49
N SER A 261 -4.34 -34.51 -16.02
CA SER A 261 -4.52 -34.22 -17.44
C SER A 261 -5.32 -32.96 -17.67
N VAL A 262 -4.88 -32.18 -18.66
CA VAL A 262 -5.52 -30.93 -19.07
C VAL A 262 -5.95 -31.09 -20.53
N ALA A 263 -7.23 -31.34 -20.76
CA ALA A 263 -7.80 -31.54 -22.09
C ALA A 263 -8.41 -30.20 -22.60
N TYR A 264 -7.94 -29.74 -23.75
CA TYR A 264 -8.46 -28.57 -24.42
C TYR A 264 -9.54 -28.88 -25.44
N ASN A 265 -10.74 -28.38 -25.21
CA ASN A 265 -11.82 -28.47 -26.19
C ASN A 265 -11.78 -27.19 -27.06
N LYS A 266 -11.40 -27.38 -28.33
CA LYS A 266 -11.23 -26.26 -29.29
C LYS A 266 -12.56 -25.59 -29.63
N GLU A 267 -13.66 -26.34 -29.75
CA GLU A 267 -14.96 -25.81 -30.13
C GLU A 267 -15.55 -24.87 -29.04
N LYS A 268 -15.40 -25.25 -27.77
CA LYS A 268 -15.91 -24.47 -26.62
C LYS A 268 -14.89 -23.47 -26.09
N ASN A 269 -13.66 -23.49 -26.59
CA ASN A 269 -12.51 -22.74 -26.05
C ASN A 269 -12.38 -22.88 -24.53
N MET A 270 -12.46 -24.12 -24.03
CA MET A 270 -12.46 -24.45 -22.61
C MET A 270 -11.52 -25.61 -22.31
N LEU A 271 -11.03 -25.66 -21.09
CA LEU A 271 -10.20 -26.74 -20.56
C LEU A 271 -10.99 -27.57 -19.56
N ALA A 272 -10.90 -28.91 -19.69
CA ALA A 272 -11.30 -29.84 -18.64
C ALA A 272 -10.06 -30.40 -17.97
N ILE A 273 -10.04 -30.42 -16.65
CA ILE A 273 -8.91 -30.91 -15.85
C ILE A 273 -9.39 -32.16 -15.11
N LYS A 274 -8.64 -33.24 -15.24
CA LYS A 274 -8.84 -34.50 -14.48
C LYS A 274 -7.61 -34.77 -13.65
N ILE A 275 -7.81 -35.08 -12.36
CA ILE A 275 -6.75 -35.31 -11.39
C ILE A 275 -7.04 -36.67 -10.72
N LYS A 276 -6.15 -37.65 -10.88
CA LYS A 276 -6.24 -38.93 -10.22
C LYS A 276 -5.38 -38.96 -8.98
N MET A 277 -6.04 -39.30 -7.86
CA MET A 277 -5.44 -39.30 -6.53
C MET A 277 -5.28 -40.73 -6.02
N GLU A 278 -4.31 -40.92 -5.15
CA GLU A 278 -4.21 -42.04 -4.23
C GLU A 278 -4.11 -41.44 -2.81
N GLU A 279 -5.08 -41.78 -1.96
CA GLU A 279 -5.23 -41.12 -0.64
C GLU A 279 -4.33 -41.73 0.44
N GLY A 280 -4.06 -43.03 0.35
CA GLY A 280 -3.35 -43.81 1.38
C GLY A 280 -4.14 -43.90 2.69
N ASN A 281 -3.50 -44.36 3.75
CA ASN A 281 -4.09 -44.53 5.06
C ASN A 281 -4.12 -43.21 5.85
N LYS A 282 -5.04 -43.19 6.80
CA LYS A 282 -5.12 -42.06 7.77
C LYS A 282 -4.23 -42.40 8.96
N TYR A 283 -3.32 -41.48 9.26
CA TYR A 283 -2.35 -41.62 10.35
C TYR A 283 -2.64 -40.67 11.53
N TYR A 284 -2.08 -41.06 12.68
CA TYR A 284 -2.15 -40.31 13.95
C TYR A 284 -0.73 -40.06 14.49
N PHE A 285 -0.55 -39.01 15.25
CA PHE A 285 0.70 -38.75 15.94
C PHE A 285 0.92 -39.75 17.07
N GLY A 286 2.08 -40.38 17.05
CA GLY A 286 2.58 -41.24 18.13
C GLY A 286 3.37 -40.46 19.18
N ASN A 287 4.46 -41.07 19.65
CA ASN A 287 5.38 -40.40 20.56
C ASN A 287 6.24 -39.37 19.81
N ILE A 288 6.41 -38.20 20.40
CA ILE A 288 7.29 -37.17 19.86
C ILE A 288 8.38 -36.93 20.90
N LYS A 289 9.64 -37.18 20.51
CA LYS A 289 10.81 -36.97 21.35
C LYS A 289 11.67 -35.85 20.78
N PHE A 290 12.27 -35.05 21.65
CA PHE A 290 13.28 -34.09 21.26
C PHE A 290 14.65 -34.67 21.53
N LEU A 291 15.59 -34.46 20.62
CA LEU A 291 16.98 -34.90 20.75
C LEU A 291 17.95 -33.77 20.39
N GLY A 292 18.94 -33.52 21.26
CA GLY A 292 19.96 -32.49 21.06
C GLY A 292 19.55 -31.10 21.54
N ASN A 293 18.41 -30.95 22.25
CA ASN A 293 17.91 -29.72 22.84
C ASN A 293 18.52 -29.49 24.23
N THR A 294 19.70 -28.93 24.29
CA THR A 294 20.42 -28.65 25.57
C THR A 294 20.00 -27.30 26.17
N VAL A 295 19.55 -26.35 25.32
CA VAL A 295 19.21 -24.99 25.70
C VAL A 295 17.77 -24.87 26.19
N TYR A 296 16.84 -25.55 25.54
CA TYR A 296 15.43 -25.48 25.91
C TYR A 296 14.89 -26.83 26.34
N PRO A 297 14.21 -26.89 27.49
CA PRO A 297 13.65 -28.14 28.02
C PRO A 297 12.45 -28.61 27.18
N ASP A 298 12.23 -29.93 27.14
CA ASP A 298 11.16 -30.58 26.39
C ASP A 298 9.78 -30.00 26.62
N HIS A 299 9.45 -29.60 27.85
CA HIS A 299 8.13 -29.04 28.16
C HIS A 299 7.87 -27.70 27.45
N LEU A 300 8.93 -26.88 27.25
CA LEU A 300 8.83 -25.63 26.52
C LEU A 300 8.65 -25.90 25.02
N LEU A 301 9.49 -26.78 24.45
CA LEU A 301 9.41 -27.16 23.04
C LEU A 301 8.07 -27.81 22.71
N ASN A 302 7.53 -28.66 23.59
CA ASN A 302 6.19 -29.24 23.46
C ASN A 302 5.09 -28.17 23.45
N ARG A 303 5.24 -27.07 24.19
CA ARG A 303 4.31 -25.94 24.16
C ARG A 303 4.31 -25.26 22.78
N TYR A 304 5.50 -25.01 22.22
CA TYR A 304 5.62 -24.44 20.87
C TYR A 304 5.09 -25.39 19.79
N LEU A 305 5.39 -26.67 19.92
CA LEU A 305 4.90 -27.70 18.99
C LEU A 305 3.38 -27.81 19.05
N GLY A 306 2.79 -27.85 20.24
CA GLY A 306 1.34 -27.89 20.46
C GLY A 306 0.64 -29.10 19.85
N ILE A 307 1.34 -30.24 19.68
CA ILE A 307 0.85 -31.48 19.10
C ILE A 307 0.86 -32.57 20.19
N LYS A 308 -0.24 -33.30 20.33
CA LYS A 308 -0.37 -34.36 21.32
C LYS A 308 -0.43 -35.74 20.67
N LYS A 309 0.06 -36.75 21.41
CA LYS A 309 -0.08 -38.16 21.03
C LYS A 309 -1.56 -38.51 20.83
N GLY A 310 -1.86 -39.25 19.74
CA GLY A 310 -3.21 -39.66 19.38
C GLY A 310 -4.01 -38.66 18.56
N GLU A 311 -3.52 -37.42 18.39
CA GLU A 311 -4.14 -36.49 17.47
C GLU A 311 -3.96 -36.93 16.02
N THR A 312 -4.92 -36.58 15.14
CA THR A 312 -4.80 -36.86 13.73
C THR A 312 -3.53 -36.23 13.18
N TYR A 313 -2.73 -37.02 12.46
CA TYR A 313 -1.52 -36.52 11.80
C TYR A 313 -1.83 -35.30 10.94
N ASN A 314 -1.04 -34.27 11.11
CA ASN A 314 -1.10 -33.04 10.31
C ASN A 314 0.32 -32.58 9.99
N GLY A 315 0.87 -33.06 8.86
CA GLY A 315 2.23 -32.75 8.45
C GLY A 315 2.47 -31.28 8.18
N VAL A 316 1.44 -30.58 7.69
CA VAL A 316 1.53 -29.11 7.45
C VAL A 316 1.62 -28.34 8.76
N LEU A 317 0.88 -28.77 9.78
CA LEU A 317 0.98 -28.17 11.12
C LEU A 317 2.32 -28.44 11.75
N LEU A 318 2.82 -29.67 11.68
CA LEU A 318 4.14 -30.06 12.19
C LEU A 318 5.25 -29.21 11.57
N GLU A 319 5.28 -29.09 10.25
CA GLU A 319 6.26 -28.24 9.55
C GLU A 319 6.16 -26.78 9.99
N LYS A 320 4.95 -26.23 10.13
CA LYS A 320 4.76 -24.85 10.61
C LYS A 320 5.16 -24.65 12.06
N ARG A 321 4.97 -25.63 12.90
CA ARG A 321 5.39 -25.54 14.33
C ARG A 321 6.88 -25.65 14.49
N ILE A 322 7.56 -26.31 13.56
CA ILE A 322 9.03 -26.36 13.52
C ILE A 322 9.58 -25.08 12.88
N ALA A 323 9.09 -24.73 11.67
CA ALA A 323 9.52 -23.54 10.94
C ALA A 323 8.43 -23.06 9.99
N ASP A 324 7.70 -22.00 10.32
CA ASP A 324 6.65 -21.43 9.44
C ASP A 324 7.28 -20.51 8.39
N LYS A 325 7.56 -21.03 7.22
CA LYS A 325 8.12 -20.28 6.09
C LYS A 325 7.17 -19.20 5.53
N THR A 326 5.89 -19.22 5.93
CA THR A 326 4.89 -18.26 5.46
C THR A 326 4.86 -16.97 6.29
N LYS A 327 5.42 -17.02 7.51
CA LYS A 327 5.47 -15.89 8.43
C LYS A 327 6.88 -15.78 9.04
N PRO A 328 7.65 -14.77 8.67
CA PRO A 328 9.01 -14.60 9.19
C PRO A 328 9.10 -14.48 10.71
N ASP A 329 8.04 -13.95 11.35
CA ASP A 329 7.88 -13.72 12.79
C ASP A 329 6.91 -14.70 13.47
N ALA A 330 6.78 -15.92 12.94
CA ALA A 330 5.91 -16.95 13.53
C ALA A 330 6.45 -17.43 14.89
N GLU A 331 5.51 -17.83 15.75
CA GLU A 331 5.84 -18.52 17.01
C GLU A 331 6.10 -20.01 16.72
N ASP A 332 7.30 -20.34 16.24
CA ASP A 332 7.74 -21.68 15.94
C ASP A 332 9.08 -21.99 16.65
N ILE A 333 9.47 -23.27 16.65
CA ILE A 333 10.67 -23.71 17.37
C ILE A 333 11.94 -23.10 16.73
N THR A 334 12.03 -23.03 15.42
CA THR A 334 13.20 -22.43 14.74
C THR A 334 13.35 -20.96 15.09
N ASN A 335 12.25 -20.20 15.10
CA ASN A 335 12.30 -18.79 15.50
C ASN A 335 12.63 -18.61 16.98
N LEU A 336 12.20 -19.52 17.87
CA LEU A 336 12.61 -19.52 19.28
C LEU A 336 14.14 -19.57 19.41
N TYR A 337 14.79 -20.46 18.68
CA TYR A 337 16.26 -20.56 18.67
C TYR A 337 16.90 -19.34 17.99
N GLN A 338 16.44 -18.97 16.82
CA GLN A 338 17.03 -17.88 16.04
C GLN A 338 16.85 -16.49 16.67
N ASN A 339 15.79 -16.28 17.46
CA ASN A 339 15.61 -15.03 18.19
C ASN A 339 16.53 -14.91 19.41
N ASN A 340 17.11 -16.01 19.84
CA ASN A 340 18.01 -16.07 21.00
C ASN A 340 19.48 -16.34 20.63
N GLY A 341 19.88 -16.08 19.40
CA GLY A 341 21.26 -16.12 18.95
C GLY A 341 21.68 -17.40 18.21
N TYR A 342 20.84 -18.42 18.14
CA TYR A 342 21.20 -19.70 17.53
C TYR A 342 20.93 -19.68 16.01
N LEU A 343 21.66 -18.82 15.28
CA LEU A 343 21.55 -18.71 13.82
C LEU A 343 21.81 -20.04 13.11
N PHE A 344 22.77 -20.82 13.63
CA PHE A 344 23.22 -22.09 13.04
C PHE A 344 22.32 -23.27 13.42
N SER A 345 21.25 -23.04 14.18
CA SER A 345 20.36 -24.11 14.60
C SER A 345 19.69 -24.77 13.40
N ASN A 346 19.65 -26.10 13.44
CA ASN A 346 18.95 -26.94 12.46
C ASN A 346 18.01 -27.88 13.18
N ILE A 347 16.74 -27.84 12.80
CA ILE A 347 15.65 -28.57 13.47
C ILE A 347 14.87 -29.35 12.45
N ASN A 348 14.89 -30.67 12.59
CA ASN A 348 14.27 -31.58 11.65
C ASN A 348 13.39 -32.59 12.37
N ALA A 349 12.16 -32.76 11.89
CA ALA A 349 11.30 -33.86 12.31
C ALA A 349 11.62 -35.11 11.47
N VAL A 350 11.97 -36.20 12.15
CA VAL A 350 12.28 -37.48 11.53
C VAL A 350 11.23 -38.51 11.99
N GLU A 351 10.60 -39.16 11.04
CA GLU A 351 9.71 -40.30 11.30
C GLU A 351 10.59 -41.51 11.66
N VAL A 352 10.47 -42.03 12.87
CA VAL A 352 11.32 -43.14 13.35
C VAL A 352 10.58 -44.48 13.35
N LYS A 353 9.27 -44.46 13.49
CA LYS A 353 8.45 -45.67 13.48
C LYS A 353 7.04 -45.38 12.98
N THR A 354 6.53 -46.25 12.12
CA THR A 354 5.14 -46.23 11.71
C THR A 354 4.56 -47.60 11.99
N ALA A 355 3.59 -47.69 12.87
CA ALA A 355 2.92 -48.93 13.26
C ALA A 355 1.47 -48.66 13.65
N ASN A 356 0.53 -49.48 13.24
CA ASN A 356 -0.90 -49.36 13.55
C ASN A 356 -1.47 -47.96 13.28
N ASP A 357 -1.19 -47.42 12.10
CA ASP A 357 -1.57 -46.08 11.64
C ASP A 357 -1.06 -44.93 12.55
N THR A 358 -0.06 -45.22 13.39
CA THR A 358 0.55 -44.20 14.28
C THR A 358 1.99 -43.99 13.89
N ILE A 359 2.41 -42.71 13.83
CA ILE A 359 3.76 -42.28 13.44
C ILE A 359 4.44 -41.68 14.64
N ASP A 360 5.56 -42.29 15.07
CA ASP A 360 6.45 -41.72 16.10
C ASP A 360 7.51 -40.81 15.45
N PHE A 361 7.77 -39.67 16.07
CA PHE A 361 8.70 -38.66 15.59
C PHE A 361 9.86 -38.43 16.57
N GLU A 362 11.01 -38.18 16.00
CA GLU A 362 12.14 -37.53 16.66
C GLU A 362 12.35 -36.13 16.07
N ILE A 363 12.23 -35.12 16.91
CA ILE A 363 12.62 -33.76 16.55
C ILE A 363 14.10 -33.61 16.87
N ARG A 364 14.93 -33.77 15.84
CA ARG A 364 16.39 -33.68 15.96
C ARG A 364 16.84 -32.24 15.85
N ILE A 365 17.49 -31.75 16.91
CA ILE A 365 17.91 -30.37 17.05
C ILE A 365 19.44 -30.33 17.10
N THR A 366 20.03 -29.61 16.19
CA THR A 366 21.44 -29.21 16.25
C THR A 366 21.45 -27.72 16.57
N GLU A 367 21.80 -27.34 17.81
CA GLU A 367 21.67 -25.96 18.28
C GLU A 367 22.71 -25.02 17.65
N GLY A 368 23.94 -25.51 17.52
CA GLY A 368 25.09 -24.73 17.05
C GLY A 368 25.53 -23.65 18.04
N PRO A 369 26.61 -22.91 17.74
CA PRO A 369 27.07 -21.81 18.57
C PRO A 369 26.16 -20.59 18.52
N ILE A 370 26.22 -19.74 19.56
CA ILE A 370 25.53 -18.45 19.57
C ILE A 370 26.22 -17.53 18.55
N ALA A 371 25.44 -16.92 17.69
CA ALA A 371 25.91 -15.94 16.72
C ALA A 371 25.71 -14.51 17.22
N TYR A 372 26.60 -13.62 16.80
CA TYR A 372 26.55 -12.19 17.05
C TYR A 372 26.65 -11.43 15.73
N PHE A 373 25.95 -10.31 15.65
CA PHE A 373 26.12 -9.36 14.54
C PHE A 373 27.53 -8.75 14.65
N ASN A 374 28.34 -8.93 13.61
CA ASN A 374 29.69 -8.36 13.58
C ASN A 374 29.67 -7.01 12.84
N LYS A 375 29.31 -7.00 11.58
CA LYS A 375 29.23 -5.78 10.76
C LYS A 375 27.83 -5.65 10.13
N ILE A 376 27.32 -4.42 10.14
CA ILE A 376 26.04 -4.11 9.50
C ILE A 376 26.27 -2.99 8.51
N THR A 377 25.88 -3.21 7.26
CA THR A 377 26.02 -2.25 6.16
C THR A 377 24.71 -2.08 5.41
N VAL A 378 24.57 -0.93 4.79
CA VAL A 378 23.42 -0.63 3.91
C VAL A 378 23.95 -0.21 2.55
N VAL A 379 23.32 -0.70 1.49
CA VAL A 379 23.72 -0.43 0.09
C VAL A 379 22.49 -0.10 -0.74
N GLY A 380 22.60 0.90 -1.62
CA GLY A 380 21.51 1.32 -2.51
C GLY A 380 20.77 2.57 -2.05
N ASN A 381 21.30 3.27 -1.05
CA ASN A 381 20.77 4.53 -0.53
C ASN A 381 21.46 5.75 -1.15
N ASP A 382 21.38 5.90 -2.46
CA ASP A 382 22.12 6.92 -3.23
C ASP A 382 21.71 8.38 -2.90
N LYS A 383 20.50 8.59 -2.40
CA LYS A 383 19.92 9.92 -2.07
C LYS A 383 19.74 10.12 -0.57
N THR A 384 19.67 9.03 0.20
CA THR A 384 19.41 9.06 1.63
C THR A 384 20.71 8.90 2.38
N ASN A 385 20.96 9.77 3.33
CA ASN A 385 22.16 9.71 4.16
C ASN A 385 22.15 8.48 5.07
N ASP A 386 23.30 7.86 5.27
CA ASP A 386 23.47 6.64 6.07
C ASP A 386 22.87 6.76 7.47
N HIS A 387 23.08 7.88 8.16
CA HIS A 387 22.58 8.09 9.51
C HIS A 387 21.06 7.97 9.64
N VAL A 388 20.31 8.27 8.55
CA VAL A 388 18.85 8.16 8.51
C VAL A 388 18.42 6.69 8.59
N ILE A 389 19.20 5.79 7.99
CA ILE A 389 18.90 4.37 7.96
C ILE A 389 19.44 3.71 9.23
N TYR A 390 20.72 3.97 9.56
CA TYR A 390 21.37 3.33 10.72
C TYR A 390 20.65 3.59 12.04
N ARG A 391 20.02 4.75 12.21
CA ARG A 391 19.24 5.07 13.43
C ARG A 391 17.95 4.24 13.57
N GLU A 392 17.43 3.67 12.46
CA GLU A 392 16.23 2.82 12.46
C GLU A 392 16.56 1.32 12.59
N LEU A 393 17.85 0.95 12.46
CA LEU A 393 18.25 -0.44 12.57
C LEU A 393 18.07 -0.95 13.99
N ARG A 394 17.41 -2.09 14.13
CA ARG A 394 17.29 -2.84 15.39
C ARG A 394 18.44 -3.82 15.58
N THR A 395 19.04 -4.25 14.49
CA THR A 395 20.26 -5.05 14.50
C THR A 395 21.46 -4.15 14.71
N LYS A 396 22.28 -4.45 15.70
CA LYS A 396 23.46 -3.65 16.04
C LYS A 396 24.69 -4.53 16.14
N PRO A 397 25.87 -4.06 15.71
CA PRO A 397 27.14 -4.77 15.90
C PRO A 397 27.36 -5.09 17.38
N GLY A 398 27.84 -6.33 17.67
CA GLY A 398 28.07 -6.83 19.00
C GLY A 398 26.85 -7.39 19.73
N GLU A 399 25.63 -7.18 19.25
CA GLU A 399 24.42 -7.80 19.82
C GLU A 399 24.26 -9.24 19.34
N LYS A 400 23.60 -10.08 20.16
CA LYS A 400 23.24 -11.44 19.77
C LYS A 400 22.36 -11.40 18.52
N TYR A 401 22.58 -12.35 17.63
CA TYR A 401 21.71 -12.52 16.48
C TYR A 401 20.26 -12.73 16.93
N SER A 402 19.35 -12.03 16.30
CA SER A 402 17.89 -12.19 16.48
C SER A 402 17.19 -12.00 15.16
N LYS A 403 16.50 -13.03 14.71
CA LYS A 403 15.69 -12.99 13.49
C LYS A 403 14.53 -12.01 13.61
N GLU A 404 13.94 -11.92 14.81
CA GLU A 404 12.89 -10.94 15.09
C GLU A 404 13.39 -9.51 14.85
N GLN A 405 14.59 -9.18 15.39
CA GLN A 405 15.18 -7.85 15.20
C GLN A 405 15.52 -7.58 13.72
N LEU A 406 15.96 -8.59 12.99
CA LEU A 406 16.24 -8.49 11.56
C LEU A 406 14.94 -8.21 10.77
N VAL A 407 13.86 -8.98 11.01
CA VAL A 407 12.55 -8.77 10.38
C VAL A 407 11.97 -7.39 10.76
N ARG A 408 12.18 -6.99 12.01
CA ARG A 408 11.74 -5.68 12.48
C ARG A 408 12.52 -4.55 11.81
N THR A 409 13.83 -4.68 11.62
CA THR A 409 14.67 -3.74 10.87
C THR A 409 14.13 -3.55 9.44
N ILE A 410 13.85 -4.65 8.73
CA ILE A 410 13.28 -4.59 7.37
C ILE A 410 11.97 -3.82 7.37
N ARG A 411 11.10 -4.06 8.36
CA ARG A 411 9.82 -3.37 8.49
C ARG A 411 10.00 -1.88 8.75
N GLU A 412 10.90 -1.50 9.65
CA GLU A 412 11.18 -0.09 10.00
C GLU A 412 11.78 0.68 8.83
N ILE A 413 12.75 0.10 8.11
CA ILE A 413 13.27 0.70 6.87
C ILE A 413 12.15 0.87 5.83
N GLY A 414 11.29 -0.14 5.65
CA GLY A 414 10.16 -0.07 4.71
C GLY A 414 9.13 1.01 5.07
N GLN A 415 8.93 1.27 6.37
CA GLN A 415 8.00 2.29 6.88
C GLN A 415 8.51 3.72 6.69
N LEU A 416 9.79 3.94 6.44
CA LEU A 416 10.35 5.27 6.14
C LEU A 416 9.70 5.92 4.90
N GLY A 417 9.12 5.12 4.00
CA GLY A 417 8.32 5.61 2.88
C GLY A 417 9.11 6.02 1.63
N PHE A 418 10.44 6.05 1.70
CA PHE A 418 11.31 6.36 0.56
C PHE A 418 12.15 5.17 0.08
N PHE A 419 11.94 3.98 0.65
CA PHE A 419 12.43 2.71 0.12
C PHE A 419 11.28 1.82 -0.35
N ASP A 420 11.56 0.96 -1.31
CA ASP A 420 10.61 -0.08 -1.73
C ASP A 420 10.63 -1.24 -0.72
N PRO A 421 9.53 -1.45 0.04
CA PRO A 421 9.50 -2.50 1.07
C PRO A 421 9.68 -3.91 0.54
N GLU A 422 9.31 -4.17 -0.74
CA GLU A 422 9.44 -5.48 -1.38
C GLU A 422 10.87 -5.75 -1.88
N ALA A 423 11.68 -4.70 -2.01
CA ALA A 423 13.06 -4.79 -2.49
C ALA A 423 14.11 -4.71 -1.37
N ILE A 424 13.69 -4.64 -0.10
CA ILE A 424 14.62 -4.68 1.04
C ILE A 424 15.07 -6.12 1.25
N ASP A 425 16.33 -6.40 0.97
CA ASP A 425 16.91 -7.76 1.00
C ASP A 425 18.14 -7.81 1.89
N PRO A 426 18.05 -8.45 3.08
CA PRO A 426 19.22 -8.65 3.95
C PRO A 426 20.09 -9.78 3.40
N LYS A 427 21.32 -9.46 3.03
CA LYS A 427 22.34 -10.44 2.64
C LYS A 427 23.21 -10.80 3.81
N PHE A 428 23.33 -12.10 4.07
CA PHE A 428 24.24 -12.64 5.05
C PHE A 428 25.63 -12.75 4.40
N LYS A 429 26.63 -12.12 4.99
CA LYS A 429 28.04 -12.16 4.54
C LYS A 429 28.91 -12.60 5.67
N ASN A 430 30.10 -13.13 5.31
CA ASN A 430 31.12 -13.53 6.28
C ASN A 430 30.54 -14.32 7.46
N VAL A 431 29.70 -15.32 7.14
CA VAL A 431 29.04 -16.18 8.13
C VAL A 431 30.12 -17.16 8.66
N ASP A 432 30.53 -16.97 9.89
CA ASP A 432 31.57 -17.79 10.54
C ASP A 432 30.97 -18.50 11.77
N ALA A 433 30.70 -19.79 11.60
CA ALA A 433 30.19 -20.62 12.69
C ALA A 433 31.25 -20.88 13.78
N GLY A 434 32.54 -20.86 13.46
CA GLY A 434 33.63 -21.04 14.41
C GLY A 434 33.79 -19.83 15.34
N ALA A 435 33.74 -18.62 14.78
CA ALA A 435 33.79 -17.37 15.53
C ALA A 435 32.44 -16.95 16.10
N GLY A 436 31.33 -17.58 15.69
CA GLY A 436 29.99 -17.19 16.07
C GLY A 436 29.62 -15.78 15.58
N THR A 437 30.02 -15.40 14.37
CA THR A 437 29.77 -14.05 13.85
C THR A 437 29.11 -14.07 12.50
N VAL A 438 28.34 -12.99 12.23
CA VAL A 438 27.67 -12.79 10.95
C VAL A 438 27.59 -11.30 10.59
N ASP A 439 27.93 -10.99 9.35
CA ASP A 439 27.75 -9.67 8.78
C ASP A 439 26.41 -9.61 8.05
N ILE A 440 25.69 -8.52 8.21
CA ILE A 440 24.43 -8.26 7.49
C ILE A 440 24.61 -7.05 6.58
N GLU A 441 24.31 -7.23 5.29
CA GLU A 441 24.25 -6.15 4.32
C GLU A 441 22.79 -5.98 3.84
N TYR A 442 22.17 -4.88 4.22
CA TYR A 442 20.83 -4.55 3.76
C TYR A 442 20.90 -3.89 2.39
N HIS A 443 20.39 -4.58 1.38
CA HIS A 443 20.19 -3.99 0.07
C HIS A 443 18.84 -3.29 0.06
N VAL A 444 18.86 -2.00 -0.25
CA VAL A 444 17.65 -1.18 -0.35
C VAL A 444 17.53 -0.58 -1.75
N VAL A 445 16.31 -0.34 -2.18
CA VAL A 445 16.04 0.35 -3.45
C VAL A 445 15.21 1.58 -3.15
N GLU A 446 15.78 2.75 -3.46
CA GLU A 446 15.07 4.01 -3.28
C GLU A 446 13.94 4.16 -4.29
N LYS A 447 12.78 4.56 -3.80
CA LYS A 447 11.64 4.94 -4.63
C LYS A 447 11.39 6.45 -4.54
N GLY A 448 10.60 6.99 -5.47
CA GLY A 448 10.17 8.38 -5.38
C GLY A 448 9.42 8.63 -4.07
N SER A 449 9.97 9.49 -3.23
CA SER A 449 9.39 9.83 -1.92
C SER A 449 8.47 11.05 -1.98
N SER A 450 8.51 11.82 -3.06
CA SER A 450 7.64 12.95 -3.29
C SER A 450 6.27 12.48 -3.78
N GLN A 451 5.23 13.00 -3.17
CA GLN A 451 3.84 12.68 -3.53
C GLN A 451 3.13 13.97 -3.93
N VAL A 452 2.41 13.89 -5.03
CA VAL A 452 1.49 14.93 -5.48
C VAL A 452 0.08 14.38 -5.30
N GLU A 453 -0.71 15.04 -4.48
CA GLU A 453 -2.12 14.74 -4.26
C GLU A 453 -2.94 15.76 -5.02
N LEU A 454 -3.74 15.31 -5.96
CA LEU A 454 -4.71 16.15 -6.65
C LEU A 454 -6.09 15.56 -6.42
N GLN A 455 -6.92 16.29 -5.70
CA GLN A 455 -8.29 15.89 -5.42
C GLN A 455 -9.26 16.94 -5.92
N GLY A 456 -10.39 16.48 -6.44
CA GLY A 456 -11.50 17.34 -6.81
C GLY A 456 -12.81 16.68 -6.39
N GLY A 457 -13.74 17.47 -5.88
CA GLY A 457 -15.04 17.01 -5.45
C GLY A 457 -16.09 18.09 -5.63
N TYR A 458 -17.37 17.70 -5.58
CA TYR A 458 -18.49 18.62 -5.58
C TYR A 458 -19.24 18.50 -4.27
N GLY A 459 -19.41 19.62 -3.58
CA GLY A 459 -20.11 19.62 -2.29
C GLY A 459 -20.32 21.06 -1.77
N GLY A 460 -21.26 21.20 -0.85
CA GLY A 460 -21.58 22.52 -0.28
C GLY A 460 -22.01 23.55 -1.32
N GLY A 461 -22.55 23.12 -2.46
CA GLY A 461 -22.99 24.01 -3.55
C GLY A 461 -21.89 24.41 -4.55
N GLY A 462 -20.66 23.85 -4.45
CA GLY A 462 -19.57 24.21 -5.36
C GLY A 462 -18.55 23.10 -5.57
N PHE A 463 -17.64 23.29 -6.52
CA PHE A 463 -16.49 22.44 -6.75
C PHE A 463 -15.39 22.81 -5.75
N ILE A 464 -14.78 21.77 -5.17
CA ILE A 464 -13.67 21.88 -4.23
C ILE A 464 -12.45 21.21 -4.86
N GLY A 465 -11.35 21.94 -4.94
CA GLY A 465 -10.05 21.43 -5.39
C GLY A 465 -9.05 21.37 -4.25
N THR A 466 -8.23 20.32 -4.21
CA THR A 466 -7.10 20.18 -3.29
C THR A 466 -5.86 19.83 -4.06
N LEU A 467 -4.78 20.56 -3.85
CA LEU A 467 -3.42 20.25 -4.28
C LEU A 467 -2.57 20.02 -3.05
N GLY A 468 -2.07 18.81 -2.88
CA GLY A 468 -1.11 18.45 -1.85
C GLY A 468 0.25 18.11 -2.46
N LEU A 469 1.31 18.67 -1.91
CA LEU A 469 2.69 18.34 -2.24
C LEU A 469 3.37 17.85 -0.96
N SER A 470 3.89 16.62 -0.99
CA SER A 470 4.58 16.04 0.17
C SER A 470 5.94 15.50 -0.24
N PHE A 471 6.96 15.89 0.48
CA PHE A 471 8.36 15.51 0.30
C PHE A 471 8.84 14.78 1.54
N ASN A 472 9.00 13.46 1.47
CA ASN A 472 9.20 12.61 2.64
C ASN A 472 10.68 12.37 3.01
N ASN A 473 11.63 12.79 2.21
CA ASN A 473 13.06 12.65 2.50
C ASN A 473 13.76 14.01 2.38
N PHE A 474 13.13 15.04 2.87
CA PHE A 474 13.65 16.40 2.82
C PHE A 474 14.91 16.56 3.71
N SER A 475 15.78 17.50 3.35
CA SER A 475 16.95 17.88 4.12
C SER A 475 17.01 19.40 4.31
N ALA A 476 16.65 19.87 5.49
CA ALA A 476 16.76 21.29 5.85
C ALA A 476 18.22 21.76 5.87
N ARG A 477 19.16 20.87 6.24
CA ARG A 477 20.61 21.14 6.25
C ARG A 477 21.16 21.50 4.87
N ASN A 478 20.57 20.94 3.83
CA ASN A 478 21.00 21.13 2.45
C ASN A 478 20.24 22.24 1.72
N LEU A 479 19.38 22.99 2.43
CA LEU A 479 18.51 24.03 1.84
C LEU A 479 19.30 25.11 1.08
N PHE A 480 20.52 25.42 1.52
CA PHE A 480 21.37 26.44 0.89
C PHE A 480 22.40 25.90 -0.10
N LYS A 481 22.37 24.57 -0.38
CA LYS A 481 23.28 23.92 -1.32
C LYS A 481 22.57 23.68 -2.65
N LYS A 482 22.96 24.43 -3.70
CA LYS A 482 22.33 24.33 -5.04
C LYS A 482 22.34 22.93 -5.64
N ASP A 483 23.42 22.17 -5.47
CA ASP A 483 23.58 20.81 -6.02
C ASP A 483 22.64 19.77 -5.39
N SER A 484 22.01 20.10 -4.27
CA SER A 484 21.08 19.21 -3.54
C SER A 484 19.67 19.23 -4.11
N TYR A 485 19.33 20.18 -4.99
CA TYR A 485 17.97 20.36 -5.51
C TYR A 485 17.63 19.37 -6.63
N LYS A 486 16.84 18.29 -6.27
CA LYS A 486 16.40 17.24 -7.21
C LYS A 486 14.97 16.70 -6.91
N PRO A 487 13.87 17.44 -6.95
CA PRO A 487 13.63 18.90 -7.08
C PRO A 487 13.83 19.72 -5.81
N LEU A 488 13.79 19.11 -4.62
CA LEU A 488 14.09 19.71 -3.32
C LEU A 488 15.31 19.02 -2.69
N PRO A 489 16.00 19.68 -1.75
CA PRO A 489 17.08 19.05 -1.00
C PRO A 489 16.58 17.81 -0.27
N MET A 490 17.28 16.68 -0.46
CA MET A 490 16.89 15.38 0.06
C MET A 490 18.01 14.74 0.88
N GLY A 491 17.66 13.75 1.71
CA GLY A 491 18.61 12.85 2.34
C GLY A 491 18.51 12.73 3.86
N ASP A 492 17.86 13.64 4.58
CA ASP A 492 17.81 13.61 6.05
C ASP A 492 16.54 12.95 6.63
N GLY A 493 15.64 12.45 5.78
CA GLY A 493 14.42 11.77 6.22
C GLY A 493 13.37 12.68 6.83
N GLN A 494 13.52 14.00 6.69
CA GLN A 494 12.54 14.98 7.13
C GLN A 494 11.35 15.01 6.18
N LYS A 495 10.20 15.49 6.65
CA LYS A 495 9.00 15.63 5.83
C LYS A 495 8.58 17.08 5.76
N VAL A 496 8.36 17.58 4.55
CA VAL A 496 7.72 18.86 4.26
C VAL A 496 6.46 18.59 3.46
N SER A 497 5.34 19.19 3.85
CA SER A 497 4.09 19.09 3.11
C SER A 497 3.46 20.47 2.94
N LEU A 498 3.07 20.76 1.71
CA LEU A 498 2.27 21.93 1.34
C LEU A 498 0.91 21.44 0.88
N ARG A 499 -0.16 21.96 1.44
CA ARG A 499 -1.53 21.67 1.03
C ARG A 499 -2.29 22.93 0.74
N LEU A 500 -2.82 23.01 -0.45
CA LEU A 500 -3.65 24.09 -0.94
C LEU A 500 -5.04 23.50 -1.23
N GLN A 501 -6.06 24.06 -0.62
CA GLN A 501 -7.42 23.65 -0.84
C GLN A 501 -8.27 24.89 -1.11
N GLY A 502 -9.13 24.83 -2.10
CA GLY A 502 -9.93 25.97 -2.44
C GLY A 502 -11.23 25.63 -3.16
N SER A 503 -12.17 26.54 -2.99
CA SER A 503 -13.43 26.62 -3.72
C SER A 503 -13.79 28.09 -3.96
N THR A 504 -14.96 28.34 -4.50
CA THR A 504 -15.47 29.71 -4.69
C THR A 504 -15.69 30.46 -3.36
N TYR A 505 -15.98 29.73 -2.27
CA TYR A 505 -16.39 30.32 -0.98
C TYR A 505 -15.40 30.04 0.16
N PHE A 506 -14.37 29.20 -0.04
CA PHE A 506 -13.31 29.04 0.97
C PHE A 506 -11.95 28.74 0.34
N GLN A 507 -10.90 29.03 1.11
CA GLN A 507 -9.50 28.77 0.76
C GLN A 507 -8.75 28.35 2.03
N THR A 508 -7.91 27.31 1.91
CA THR A 508 -7.04 26.85 3.00
C THR A 508 -5.64 26.64 2.47
N TYR A 509 -4.66 27.19 3.16
CA TYR A 509 -3.23 27.05 2.90
C TYR A 509 -2.59 26.43 4.12
N SER A 510 -1.83 25.37 3.94
CA SER A 510 -1.21 24.67 5.05
C SER A 510 0.20 24.24 4.67
N LEU A 511 1.16 24.57 5.52
CA LEU A 511 2.56 24.14 5.44
C LEU A 511 2.88 23.39 6.72
N SER A 512 3.47 22.21 6.58
CA SER A 512 3.92 21.42 7.72
C SER A 512 5.34 20.90 7.51
N PHE A 513 6.08 20.83 8.59
CA PHE A 513 7.43 20.27 8.68
C PHE A 513 7.49 19.24 9.80
N SER A 514 8.21 18.14 9.58
CA SER A 514 8.42 17.12 10.58
C SER A 514 9.84 16.55 10.49
N GLU A 515 10.51 16.47 11.64
CA GLU A 515 11.81 15.84 11.84
C GLU A 515 11.63 14.63 12.78
N PRO A 516 11.77 13.38 12.28
CA PRO A 516 11.49 12.18 13.08
C PRO A 516 12.52 11.89 14.19
N TRP A 517 13.74 12.43 14.07
CA TRP A 517 14.81 12.25 15.06
C TRP A 517 15.39 13.61 15.52
N PHE A 518 14.55 14.41 16.12
CA PHE A 518 14.97 15.73 16.63
C PHE A 518 16.12 15.61 17.64
N GLY A 519 17.23 16.31 17.33
CA GLY A 519 18.48 16.19 18.09
C GLY A 519 19.32 14.96 17.75
N GLY A 520 18.90 14.07 16.82
CA GLY A 520 19.68 12.98 16.22
C GLY A 520 19.98 11.79 17.14
N LYS A 521 19.71 11.85 18.44
CA LYS A 521 20.11 10.82 19.41
C LYS A 521 18.99 9.87 19.84
N LYS A 522 17.76 10.32 19.80
CA LYS A 522 16.57 9.58 20.26
C LYS A 522 15.42 9.73 19.25
N PRO A 523 14.55 8.73 19.13
CA PRO A 523 13.38 8.80 18.25
C PRO A 523 12.30 9.73 18.82
N VAL A 524 12.61 11.02 18.85
CA VAL A 524 11.69 12.09 19.21
C VAL A 524 11.35 12.86 17.94
N GLN A 525 10.12 12.76 17.51
CA GLN A 525 9.64 13.51 16.36
C GLN A 525 9.28 14.91 16.76
N PHE A 526 9.87 15.88 16.10
CA PHE A 526 9.44 17.27 16.14
C PHE A 526 8.50 17.53 14.96
N SER A 527 7.43 18.27 15.18
CA SER A 527 6.51 18.71 14.14
C SER A 527 6.15 20.18 14.32
N SER A 528 6.06 20.90 13.22
CA SER A 528 5.52 22.26 13.21
C SER A 528 4.61 22.44 12.01
N SER A 529 3.53 23.19 12.17
CA SER A 529 2.62 23.50 11.09
C SER A 529 2.05 24.91 11.23
N ILE A 530 1.81 25.53 10.09
CA ILE A 530 1.06 26.75 9.94
C ILE A 530 -0.05 26.51 8.94
N SER A 531 -1.27 26.91 9.29
CA SER A 531 -2.37 26.91 8.35
C SER A 531 -3.18 28.19 8.45
N TYR A 532 -3.63 28.64 7.30
CA TYR A 532 -4.52 29.78 7.17
C TYR A 532 -5.72 29.38 6.34
N SER A 533 -6.91 29.54 6.92
CA SER A 533 -8.17 29.29 6.26
C SER A 533 -8.98 30.56 6.18
N LYS A 534 -9.60 30.81 5.04
CA LYS A 534 -10.51 31.92 4.82
C LYS A 534 -11.78 31.40 4.21
N GLN A 535 -12.91 31.72 4.81
CA GLN A 535 -14.23 31.36 4.36
C GLN A 535 -15.07 32.63 4.14
N PHE A 536 -15.82 32.62 3.03
CA PHE A 536 -16.76 33.70 2.70
C PHE A 536 -18.20 33.21 2.90
N LEU A 537 -19.09 34.14 3.17
CA LEU A 537 -20.52 33.81 3.28
C LEU A 537 -21.05 33.38 1.92
N ASN A 538 -21.60 32.16 1.87
CA ASN A 538 -22.16 31.57 0.68
C ASN A 538 -23.67 31.36 0.85
N ASN A 539 -24.45 31.82 -0.12
CA ASN A 539 -25.83 31.44 -0.23
C ASN A 539 -25.97 30.18 -1.08
N PHE A 540 -26.25 29.06 -0.44
CA PHE A 540 -26.34 27.75 -1.11
C PHE A 540 -27.50 27.63 -2.10
N VAL A 541 -28.51 28.50 -2.01
CA VAL A 541 -29.66 28.51 -2.92
C VAL A 541 -29.33 29.28 -4.21
N THR A 542 -28.87 30.53 -4.08
CA THR A 542 -28.48 31.38 -5.21
C THR A 542 -27.09 31.12 -5.74
N ARG A 543 -26.21 30.45 -4.95
CA ARG A 543 -24.78 30.25 -5.19
C ARG A 543 -23.94 31.52 -5.21
N ASP A 544 -24.48 32.61 -4.68
CA ASP A 544 -23.76 33.88 -4.57
C ASP A 544 -22.83 33.84 -3.38
N VAL A 545 -21.62 34.38 -3.56
CA VAL A 545 -20.59 34.44 -2.53
C VAL A 545 -20.35 35.90 -2.16
N ASP A 546 -20.68 36.27 -0.92
CA ASP A 546 -20.41 37.60 -0.38
C ASP A 546 -19.01 37.67 0.22
N LYS A 547 -18.05 38.18 -0.55
CA LYS A 547 -16.65 38.32 -0.13
C LYS A 547 -16.40 39.43 0.90
N SER A 548 -17.39 40.32 1.14
CA SER A 548 -17.31 41.31 2.19
C SER A 548 -17.50 40.70 3.59
N LYS A 549 -18.10 39.51 3.66
CA LYS A 549 -18.35 38.79 4.89
C LYS A 549 -17.40 37.58 4.95
N SER A 550 -16.52 37.55 5.93
CA SER A 550 -15.49 36.52 5.99
C SER A 550 -15.22 36.00 7.40
N PHE A 551 -14.80 34.75 7.45
CA PHE A 551 -14.31 34.08 8.65
C PHE A 551 -12.90 33.55 8.37
N ASN A 552 -11.92 34.03 9.10
CA ASN A 552 -10.52 33.71 8.93
C ASN A 552 -10.02 32.94 10.16
N ILE A 553 -9.20 31.90 9.91
CA ILE A 553 -8.57 31.10 10.96
C ILE A 553 -7.08 30.99 10.65
N LEU A 554 -6.24 31.50 11.52
CA LEU A 554 -4.80 31.26 11.51
C LEU A 554 -4.49 30.24 12.60
N THR A 555 -3.85 29.11 12.23
CA THR A 555 -3.41 28.08 13.19
C THR A 555 -1.91 27.90 13.12
N LEU A 556 -1.26 28.01 14.27
CA LEU A 556 0.14 27.65 14.47
C LEU A 556 0.21 26.48 15.44
N GLN A 557 0.99 25.46 15.13
CA GLN A 557 1.15 24.31 16.00
C GLN A 557 2.61 23.85 16.02
N VAL A 558 3.10 23.55 17.21
CA VAL A 558 4.40 22.90 17.43
C VAL A 558 4.20 21.70 18.34
N GLY A 559 4.80 20.59 18.00
CA GLY A 559 4.61 19.35 18.74
C GLY A 559 5.86 18.49 18.81
N LEU A 560 5.91 17.68 19.84
CA LEU A 560 6.89 16.63 20.07
C LEU A 560 6.16 15.29 20.27
N ALA A 561 6.64 14.24 19.62
CA ALA A 561 6.14 12.90 19.86
C ALA A 561 7.33 11.95 20.13
N LYS A 562 7.22 11.17 21.18
CA LYS A 562 8.28 10.25 21.62
C LYS A 562 7.74 8.84 21.73
N ARG A 563 8.41 7.89 21.05
CA ARG A 563 8.15 6.47 21.25
C ARG A 563 8.66 6.07 22.64
N LEU A 564 7.83 5.41 23.40
CA LEU A 564 8.16 4.91 24.74
C LEU A 564 8.76 3.50 24.62
N THR A 565 9.49 3.06 25.63
CA THR A 565 10.03 1.69 25.73
C THR A 565 9.28 0.86 26.77
N VAL A 566 8.53 1.50 27.63
CA VAL A 566 7.73 0.89 28.71
C VAL A 566 6.30 1.41 28.61
N PRO A 567 5.28 0.56 28.64
CA PRO A 567 5.30 -0.91 28.83
C PRO A 567 5.74 -1.70 27.59
N ASP A 568 5.59 -1.14 26.39
CA ASP A 568 6.13 -1.64 25.14
C ASP A 568 6.46 -0.49 24.19
N ASP A 569 7.17 -0.76 23.11
CA ASP A 569 7.61 0.26 22.16
C ASP A 569 6.61 0.59 21.05
N TYR A 570 5.38 0.14 21.18
CA TYR A 570 4.25 0.60 20.37
C TYR A 570 3.58 1.85 20.95
N PHE A 571 3.92 2.23 22.20
CA PHE A 571 3.41 3.46 22.80
C PHE A 571 4.13 4.70 22.31
N VAL A 572 3.35 5.72 22.01
CA VAL A 572 3.82 7.06 21.61
C VAL A 572 3.20 8.09 22.54
N LEU A 573 4.04 8.85 23.23
CA LEU A 573 3.64 10.04 23.97
C LEU A 573 3.78 11.26 23.06
N SER A 574 2.70 11.99 22.86
CA SER A 574 2.66 13.22 22.05
C SER A 574 2.32 14.44 22.93
N GLN A 575 2.97 15.54 22.67
CA GLN A 575 2.73 16.82 23.30
C GLN A 575 2.76 17.90 22.23
N SER A 576 1.80 18.82 22.26
CA SER A 576 1.79 19.94 21.32
C SER A 576 1.21 21.19 21.93
N VAL A 577 1.73 22.33 21.50
CA VAL A 577 1.15 23.65 21.75
C VAL A 577 0.58 24.14 20.45
N SER A 578 -0.65 24.61 20.47
CA SER A 578 -1.33 25.20 19.34
C SER A 578 -1.86 26.58 19.67
N TYR A 579 -1.69 27.49 18.74
CA TYR A 579 -2.31 28.80 18.77
C TYR A 579 -3.22 28.96 17.57
N GLN A 580 -4.49 29.34 17.83
CA GLN A 580 -5.47 29.61 16.79
C GLN A 580 -6.03 31.01 17.00
N HIS A 581 -6.07 31.76 15.91
CA HIS A 581 -6.70 33.07 15.86
C HIS A 581 -7.87 33.01 14.91
N TYR A 582 -9.06 33.26 15.46
CA TYR A 582 -10.32 33.34 14.72
C TYR A 582 -10.64 34.82 14.53
N ASP A 583 -10.97 35.22 13.31
CA ASP A 583 -11.35 36.58 12.96
C ASP A 583 -12.62 36.56 12.11
N LEU A 584 -13.66 37.22 12.61
CA LEU A 584 -14.98 37.29 11.96
C LEU A 584 -15.25 38.72 11.51
N ASN A 585 -15.63 38.86 10.28
CA ASN A 585 -16.03 40.12 9.68
C ASN A 585 -17.43 39.98 9.07
N ASN A 586 -18.45 40.46 9.76
CA ASN A 586 -19.87 40.35 9.41
C ASN A 586 -20.29 38.92 9.03
N TYR A 587 -19.69 37.90 9.66
CA TYR A 587 -19.88 36.50 9.34
C TYR A 587 -20.51 35.75 10.51
N ASN A 588 -21.79 35.40 10.39
CA ASN A 588 -22.45 34.59 11.40
C ASN A 588 -22.32 33.11 11.05
N THR A 589 -21.56 32.37 11.84
CA THR A 589 -21.29 30.94 11.61
C THR A 589 -22.30 30.02 12.26
N GLY A 590 -23.14 30.54 13.15
CA GLY A 590 -23.94 29.72 14.07
C GLY A 590 -23.10 29.05 15.19
N LEU A 591 -21.76 29.10 15.09
CA LEU A 591 -20.85 28.67 16.17
C LEU A 591 -20.57 29.80 17.16
N PHE A 592 -20.42 30.99 16.64
CA PHE A 592 -20.25 32.18 17.40
C PHE A 592 -21.61 32.88 17.53
N THR A 593 -21.91 33.41 18.66
CA THR A 593 -23.10 34.24 18.85
C THR A 593 -22.90 35.67 18.34
N PHE A 594 -21.65 36.01 17.96
CA PHE A 594 -21.28 37.29 17.37
C PHE A 594 -20.77 37.10 15.93
N GLY A 595 -21.07 38.05 15.06
CA GLY A 595 -20.64 38.02 13.64
C GLY A 595 -19.42 38.89 13.36
N ASN A 596 -18.97 39.68 14.32
CA ASN A 596 -17.79 40.57 14.24
C ASN A 596 -16.92 40.40 15.46
N GLY A 597 -15.60 40.37 15.27
CA GLY A 597 -14.63 40.30 16.33
C GLY A 597 -13.69 39.13 16.21
N ALA A 598 -12.83 38.98 17.21
CA ALA A 598 -11.80 37.95 17.21
C ALA A 598 -11.86 37.08 18.46
N SER A 599 -11.44 35.82 18.27
CA SER A 599 -11.28 34.83 19.34
C SER A 599 -9.91 34.19 19.25
N ARG A 600 -9.26 33.92 20.36
CA ARG A 600 -7.92 33.34 20.44
C ARG A 600 -7.92 32.07 21.25
N ASN A 601 -7.23 31.06 20.77
CA ASN A 601 -7.13 29.77 21.40
C ASN A 601 -5.66 29.39 21.56
N LEU A 602 -5.14 29.41 22.78
CA LEU A 602 -3.83 28.85 23.10
C LEU A 602 -4.05 27.56 23.87
N ALA A 603 -3.71 26.43 23.27
CA ALA A 603 -3.97 25.16 23.88
C ALA A 603 -2.72 24.28 23.94
N TYR A 604 -2.58 23.58 25.04
CA TYR A 604 -1.64 22.48 25.18
C TYR A 604 -2.37 21.14 25.08
N THR A 605 -1.84 20.26 24.24
CA THR A 605 -2.40 18.91 24.08
C THR A 605 -1.36 17.88 24.47
N ILE A 606 -1.73 16.96 25.33
CA ILE A 606 -0.96 15.76 25.68
C ILE A 606 -1.75 14.54 25.25
N GLY A 607 -1.09 13.57 24.66
CA GLY A 607 -1.73 12.34 24.22
C GLY A 607 -0.82 11.15 24.34
N ILE A 608 -1.42 10.01 24.64
CA ILE A 608 -0.77 8.70 24.59
C ILE A 608 -1.54 7.85 23.58
N SER A 609 -0.83 7.27 22.64
CA SER A 609 -1.37 6.35 21.66
C SER A 609 -0.55 5.07 21.61
N ARG A 610 -1.21 3.96 21.30
CA ARG A 610 -0.56 2.67 21.04
C ARG A 610 -1.15 2.07 19.79
N SER A 611 -0.31 1.66 18.86
CA SER A 611 -0.77 1.02 17.62
C SER A 611 0.12 -0.17 17.27
N ASN A 612 -0.48 -1.37 17.25
CA ASN A 612 0.13 -2.59 16.73
C ASN A 612 -0.69 -3.19 15.57
N LYS A 613 -1.41 -2.33 14.84
CA LYS A 613 -2.19 -2.74 13.66
C LYS A 613 -1.30 -3.45 12.63
N GLY A 614 -1.92 -4.42 11.92
CA GLY A 614 -1.26 -5.14 10.83
C GLY A 614 -0.67 -4.22 9.75
N VAL A 615 0.29 -4.75 9.02
CA VAL A 615 1.15 -4.00 8.05
C VAL A 615 0.36 -3.28 6.95
N ASN A 616 -0.83 -3.78 6.59
CA ASN A 616 -1.64 -3.14 5.54
C ASN A 616 -2.50 -2.00 6.16
N PRO A 617 -2.19 -0.73 5.90
CA PRO A 617 -2.92 0.39 6.48
C PRO A 617 -4.36 0.52 5.94
N ILE A 618 -4.62 0.05 4.72
CA ILE A 618 -5.93 0.15 4.07
C ILE A 618 -6.89 -0.92 4.59
N PHE A 619 -6.38 -2.13 4.83
CA PHE A 619 -7.14 -3.27 5.30
C PHE A 619 -6.37 -4.02 6.40
N PRO A 620 -6.29 -3.45 7.62
CA PRO A 620 -5.72 -4.16 8.76
C PRO A 620 -6.51 -5.45 9.04
N THR A 621 -5.82 -6.55 9.28
CA THR A 621 -6.43 -7.87 9.53
C THR A 621 -6.34 -8.31 10.97
N TYR A 622 -5.50 -7.64 11.76
CA TYR A 622 -5.25 -7.91 13.18
C TYR A 622 -4.69 -6.68 13.88
N GLY A 623 -4.65 -6.73 15.19
CA GLY A 623 -4.06 -5.71 16.04
C GLY A 623 -5.05 -4.66 16.50
N SER A 624 -4.56 -3.69 17.24
CA SER A 624 -5.36 -2.62 17.84
C SER A 624 -4.65 -1.28 17.75
N GLU A 625 -5.44 -0.24 17.82
CA GLU A 625 -4.97 1.12 18.03
C GLU A 625 -5.84 1.77 19.09
N PHE A 626 -5.24 2.34 20.10
CA PHE A 626 -5.98 3.18 21.04
C PHE A 626 -5.22 4.46 21.31
N SER A 627 -5.96 5.52 21.61
CA SER A 627 -5.42 6.81 21.98
C SER A 627 -6.28 7.48 23.04
N ILE A 628 -5.63 8.15 23.95
CA ILE A 628 -6.24 9.10 24.86
C ILE A 628 -5.51 10.42 24.74
N SER A 629 -6.23 11.52 24.64
CA SER A 629 -5.67 12.86 24.55
C SER A 629 -6.44 13.83 25.44
N ALA A 630 -5.69 14.72 26.05
CA ALA A 630 -6.24 15.84 26.82
C ALA A 630 -5.71 17.14 26.20
N LYS A 631 -6.62 18.02 25.78
CA LYS A 631 -6.35 19.37 25.30
C LYS A 631 -6.82 20.36 26.36
N VAL A 632 -5.94 21.20 26.84
CA VAL A 632 -6.22 22.15 27.91
C VAL A 632 -5.75 23.55 27.51
N THR A 633 -6.50 24.54 27.89
CA THR A 633 -6.13 25.94 27.74
C THR A 633 -5.77 26.55 29.08
N PRO A 634 -5.04 27.67 29.15
CA PRO A 634 -4.85 28.36 30.40
C PRO A 634 -6.20 28.82 31.02
N PRO A 635 -6.36 28.69 32.33
CA PRO A 635 -7.58 29.13 33.03
C PRO A 635 -7.60 30.66 33.25
N TYR A 636 -7.81 31.38 32.19
CA TYR A 636 -7.75 32.87 32.18
C TYR A 636 -8.69 33.52 33.19
N SER A 637 -9.87 32.91 33.43
CA SER A 637 -10.87 33.41 34.37
C SER A 637 -10.37 33.45 35.82
N MET A 638 -9.37 32.63 36.17
CA MET A 638 -8.78 32.60 37.51
C MET A 638 -7.88 33.79 37.80
N PHE A 639 -7.39 34.49 36.74
CA PHE A 639 -6.33 35.50 36.87
C PHE A 639 -6.73 36.91 36.37
N ASN A 640 -7.86 37.01 35.64
CA ASN A 640 -8.23 38.27 34.99
C ASN A 640 -9.20 39.18 35.78
N GLY A 641 -9.70 38.73 36.92
CA GLY A 641 -10.58 39.48 37.81
C GLY A 641 -11.93 39.90 37.23
N ILE A 642 -12.36 39.23 36.13
CA ILE A 642 -13.65 39.51 35.46
C ILE A 642 -14.73 38.64 36.11
N ASP A 643 -15.80 39.28 36.57
CA ASP A 643 -17.05 38.61 36.95
C ASP A 643 -17.87 38.35 35.70
N TYR A 644 -17.82 37.09 35.21
CA TYR A 644 -18.50 36.66 33.99
C TYR A 644 -20.03 36.53 34.19
N GLY A 645 -20.50 36.35 35.43
CA GLY A 645 -21.93 36.32 35.77
C GLY A 645 -22.58 37.69 35.68
N ASP A 646 -21.83 38.75 36.01
CA ASP A 646 -22.38 40.12 36.02
C ASP A 646 -22.19 40.88 34.69
N LEU A 647 -21.48 40.33 33.69
CA LEU A 647 -21.25 41.03 32.43
C LEU A 647 -22.53 41.57 31.79
N GLY A 648 -23.60 40.77 31.78
CA GLY A 648 -24.87 41.16 31.19
C GLY A 648 -25.57 42.34 31.86
N ASN A 649 -25.21 42.67 33.07
CA ASN A 649 -25.76 43.82 33.81
C ASN A 649 -24.99 45.13 33.58
N GLN A 650 -23.75 45.06 33.08
CA GLN A 650 -22.92 46.21 32.84
C GLN A 650 -23.39 47.01 31.63
N LYS A 651 -23.27 48.34 31.68
CA LYS A 651 -23.76 49.28 30.69
C LYS A 651 -23.28 49.02 29.29
N GLU A 652 -22.02 48.60 29.11
CA GLU A 652 -21.37 48.37 27.83
C GLU A 652 -21.91 47.12 27.08
N TYR A 653 -22.51 46.15 27.80
CA TYR A 653 -23.08 44.94 27.27
C TYR A 653 -24.60 44.95 27.12
N LYS A 654 -25.21 46.16 27.18
CA LYS A 654 -26.63 46.35 26.95
C LYS A 654 -26.94 46.66 25.49
N THR A 655 -28.09 46.19 25.01
CA THR A 655 -28.52 46.42 23.66
C THR A 655 -28.92 47.85 23.43
N GLN A 656 -28.31 48.49 22.41
CA GLN A 656 -28.64 49.82 21.94
C GLN A 656 -29.23 49.77 20.54
N TYR A 657 -30.16 50.62 20.28
CA TYR A 657 -30.75 50.82 18.96
C TYR A 657 -29.73 51.47 18.00
N THR A 658 -29.47 50.79 16.89
CA THR A 658 -28.50 51.24 15.86
C THR A 658 -29.17 51.73 14.56
N GLY A 659 -30.49 51.63 14.46
CA GLY A 659 -31.22 52.03 13.29
C GLY A 659 -31.43 53.56 13.21
N THR A 660 -31.98 54.03 12.11
CA THR A 660 -32.50 55.39 11.98
C THR A 660 -33.72 55.55 12.88
N SER A 661 -33.98 56.77 13.34
CA SER A 661 -35.12 57.04 14.21
C SER A 661 -36.46 56.50 13.69
N GLY A 662 -37.22 55.86 14.58
CA GLY A 662 -38.49 55.17 14.28
C GLY A 662 -39.40 55.13 15.53
N ASN A 663 -40.48 54.41 15.49
CA ASN A 663 -41.31 54.13 16.64
C ASN A 663 -41.12 52.69 17.12
N GLY A 664 -41.02 52.55 18.43
CA GLY A 664 -41.01 51.23 19.11
C GLY A 664 -42.38 50.57 19.05
N ILE A 665 -42.42 49.29 19.47
CA ILE A 665 -43.68 48.51 19.49
C ILE A 665 -44.67 49.11 20.51
N ASP A 666 -44.19 49.82 21.48
CA ASP A 666 -44.98 50.56 22.49
C ASP A 666 -45.43 51.94 21.99
N GLY A 667 -45.16 52.29 20.73
CA GLY A 667 -45.54 53.56 20.07
C GLY A 667 -44.62 54.74 20.47
N LYS A 668 -43.61 54.55 21.29
CA LYS A 668 -42.66 55.62 21.67
C LYS A 668 -41.50 55.74 20.63
N PRO A 669 -40.93 56.93 20.50
CA PRO A 669 -39.82 57.10 19.58
C PRO A 669 -38.59 56.27 19.99
N LEU A 670 -37.95 55.68 19.00
CA LEU A 670 -36.64 54.98 19.07
C LEU A 670 -35.58 55.85 18.41
N ASN A 671 -34.58 56.32 19.16
CA ASN A 671 -33.47 57.06 18.60
C ASN A 671 -32.18 56.26 18.59
N THR A 672 -31.30 56.51 17.65
CA THR A 672 -29.97 55.87 17.58
C THR A 672 -29.23 56.10 18.90
N GLY A 673 -28.78 54.99 19.53
CA GLY A 673 -28.09 55.00 20.82
C GLY A 673 -28.99 54.79 22.04
N ASP A 674 -30.35 54.82 21.89
CA ASP A 674 -31.27 54.44 22.97
C ASP A 674 -31.03 53.00 23.41
N TYR A 675 -31.13 52.78 24.73
CA TYR A 675 -31.17 51.41 25.26
C TYR A 675 -32.57 50.80 24.99
N VAL A 676 -32.61 49.58 24.54
CA VAL A 676 -33.83 48.95 24.11
C VAL A 676 -34.04 47.60 24.78
N LYS A 677 -35.31 47.24 24.92
CA LYS A 677 -35.72 45.88 25.30
C LYS A 677 -36.71 45.33 24.29
N THR A 678 -36.75 44.04 24.21
CA THR A 678 -37.74 43.31 23.41
C THR A 678 -39.02 43.14 24.22
N GLU A 679 -40.12 43.60 23.71
CA GLU A 679 -41.44 43.47 24.33
C GLU A 679 -42.45 42.83 23.36
N VAL A 680 -43.49 42.23 23.93
CA VAL A 680 -44.65 41.71 23.20
C VAL A 680 -45.84 42.59 23.49
N VAL A 681 -46.33 43.32 22.50
CA VAL A 681 -47.49 44.17 22.60
C VAL A 681 -48.54 43.67 21.60
N ASN A 682 -49.76 43.35 22.09
CA ASN A 682 -50.86 42.84 21.25
C ASN A 682 -50.50 41.60 20.40
N GLY A 683 -49.61 40.70 20.95
CA GLY A 683 -49.16 39.51 20.24
C GLY A 683 -48.04 39.73 19.23
N ASN A 684 -47.60 40.95 19.02
CA ASN A 684 -46.45 41.29 18.18
C ASN A 684 -45.22 41.54 19.04
N THR A 685 -44.09 40.94 18.64
CA THR A 685 -42.78 41.14 19.28
C THR A 685 -42.04 42.27 18.59
N GLY A 686 -41.48 43.23 19.39
CA GLY A 686 -40.72 44.31 18.85
C GLY A 686 -39.87 44.99 19.91
N LEU A 687 -39.10 46.00 19.50
CA LEU A 687 -38.24 46.78 20.41
C LEU A 687 -39.00 47.96 21.01
N SER A 688 -38.77 48.21 22.29
CA SER A 688 -39.20 49.47 23.02
C SER A 688 -37.97 50.15 23.60
N SER A 689 -38.00 51.52 23.58
CA SER A 689 -36.94 52.31 24.18
C SER A 689 -37.10 52.34 25.71
N VAL A 690 -36.02 52.09 26.41
CA VAL A 690 -35.91 52.35 27.86
C VAL A 690 -35.13 53.65 28.13
N GLY A 691 -34.86 54.43 27.08
CA GLY A 691 -34.16 55.69 27.15
C GLY A 691 -32.71 55.53 27.67
N THR A 692 -32.36 56.28 28.68
CA THR A 692 -31.01 56.22 29.29
C THR A 692 -30.91 55.16 30.40
N ASN A 693 -32.00 54.48 30.77
CA ASN A 693 -31.99 53.52 31.84
C ASN A 693 -31.57 52.09 31.29
N TYR A 694 -30.26 51.94 31.19
CA TYR A 694 -29.64 50.75 30.69
C TYR A 694 -29.93 49.47 31.51
N GLN A 695 -30.27 49.60 32.81
CA GLN A 695 -30.58 48.47 33.67
C GLN A 695 -31.78 47.65 33.17
N ASN A 696 -32.74 48.32 32.57
CA ASN A 696 -33.96 47.69 32.01
C ASN A 696 -33.81 47.24 30.56
N ALA A 697 -32.68 47.49 29.95
CA ALA A 697 -32.42 47.06 28.57
C ALA A 697 -32.03 45.58 28.50
N ASP A 698 -32.30 44.98 27.34
CA ASP A 698 -31.84 43.63 27.05
C ASP A 698 -30.31 43.56 27.03
N THR A 699 -29.82 42.38 27.40
CA THR A 699 -28.37 42.12 27.30
C THR A 699 -28.01 41.82 25.83
N ASP A 700 -26.97 42.49 25.33
CA ASP A 700 -26.34 42.21 24.05
C ASP A 700 -25.49 40.94 24.18
N ILE A 701 -26.12 39.79 23.91
CA ILE A 701 -25.51 38.47 24.02
C ILE A 701 -24.24 38.39 23.16
N ALA A 702 -24.22 39.04 21.97
CA ALA A 702 -23.08 39.03 21.08
C ALA A 702 -21.84 39.72 21.71
N LYS A 703 -22.02 40.88 22.35
CA LYS A 703 -20.95 41.56 23.05
C LYS A 703 -20.45 40.81 24.28
N VAL A 704 -21.40 40.27 25.08
CA VAL A 704 -21.08 39.42 26.23
C VAL A 704 -20.24 38.20 25.81
N ASP A 705 -20.68 37.49 24.80
CA ASP A 705 -19.98 36.30 24.33
C ASP A 705 -18.65 36.63 23.67
N GLN A 706 -18.55 37.72 22.94
CA GLN A 706 -17.27 38.20 22.42
C GLN A 706 -16.27 38.45 23.54
N LYS A 707 -16.71 39.02 24.68
CA LYS A 707 -15.87 39.20 25.87
C LYS A 707 -15.53 37.88 26.53
N LYS A 708 -16.53 36.99 26.71
CA LYS A 708 -16.35 35.68 27.29
C LYS A 708 -15.37 34.83 26.50
N TYR A 709 -15.45 34.87 25.18
CA TYR A 709 -14.69 33.99 24.28
C TYR A 709 -13.54 34.68 23.55
N ASN A 710 -13.12 35.86 23.97
CA ASN A 710 -11.93 36.52 23.40
C ASN A 710 -10.67 35.66 23.51
N TRP A 711 -10.45 35.05 24.66
CA TRP A 711 -9.50 33.97 24.86
C TRP A 711 -10.29 32.73 25.26
N LEU A 712 -10.15 31.61 24.50
CA LEU A 712 -10.87 30.40 24.77
C LEU A 712 -10.32 29.70 26.01
N GLU A 713 -11.22 29.24 26.86
CA GLU A 713 -10.91 28.55 28.10
C GLU A 713 -11.74 27.29 28.24
N TYR A 714 -11.06 26.12 28.19
CA TYR A 714 -11.72 24.84 28.29
C TYR A 714 -10.70 23.72 28.52
N TYR A 715 -11.20 22.56 28.88
CA TYR A 715 -10.50 21.29 28.78
C TYR A 715 -11.31 20.30 27.94
N LYS A 716 -10.61 19.48 27.14
CA LYS A 716 -11.22 18.52 26.22
C LYS A 716 -10.47 17.21 26.30
N ILE A 717 -11.17 16.13 26.63
CA ILE A 717 -10.59 14.78 26.73
C ILE A 717 -11.24 13.90 25.68
N LYS A 718 -10.43 13.17 24.90
CA LYS A 718 -10.90 12.24 23.92
C LYS A 718 -10.23 10.89 24.11
N PHE A 719 -11.03 9.83 23.94
CA PHE A 719 -10.59 8.46 23.93
C PHE A 719 -11.08 7.80 22.64
N LYS A 720 -10.20 7.05 21.99
CA LYS A 720 -10.51 6.24 20.81
C LYS A 720 -9.81 4.91 20.90
N ALA A 721 -10.53 3.84 20.60
CA ALA A 721 -10.00 2.50 20.55
C ALA A 721 -10.58 1.75 19.36
N ASP A 722 -9.69 1.14 18.57
CA ASP A 722 -10.00 0.47 17.30
C ASP A 722 -9.30 -0.90 17.30
N TRP A 723 -10.05 -1.99 17.16
CA TRP A 723 -9.54 -3.36 17.15
C TRP A 723 -9.89 -4.06 15.84
N TYR A 724 -8.97 -4.88 15.40
CA TYR A 724 -9.11 -5.70 14.22
C TYR A 724 -8.86 -7.16 14.57
N THR A 725 -9.83 -8.01 14.31
CA THR A 725 -9.77 -9.44 14.60
C THR A 725 -10.19 -10.23 13.36
N LYS A 726 -9.32 -11.14 12.92
CA LYS A 726 -9.65 -12.06 11.85
C LYS A 726 -10.59 -13.14 12.38
N VAL A 727 -11.82 -13.17 11.89
CA VAL A 727 -12.85 -14.10 12.37
C VAL A 727 -12.76 -15.45 11.65
N TYR A 728 -12.86 -15.43 10.31
CA TYR A 728 -12.80 -16.64 9.50
C TYR A 728 -12.28 -16.35 8.09
N GLY A 729 -11.33 -17.14 7.62
CA GLY A 729 -10.78 -17.00 6.26
C GLY A 729 -10.20 -15.60 6.00
N LYS A 730 -10.90 -14.80 5.21
CA LYS A 730 -10.54 -13.40 4.90
C LYS A 730 -11.41 -12.37 5.61
N LEU A 731 -12.37 -12.84 6.41
CA LEU A 731 -13.33 -11.99 7.10
C LEU A 731 -12.67 -11.37 8.33
N VAL A 732 -12.76 -10.05 8.47
CA VAL A 732 -12.19 -9.28 9.57
C VAL A 732 -13.30 -8.51 10.28
N LEU A 733 -13.38 -8.66 11.59
CA LEU A 733 -14.19 -7.84 12.47
C LEU A 733 -13.35 -6.63 12.91
N ARG A 734 -13.89 -5.44 12.73
CA ARG A 734 -13.40 -4.20 13.34
C ARG A 734 -14.39 -3.76 14.40
N THR A 735 -13.90 -3.40 15.58
CA THR A 735 -14.68 -2.75 16.62
C THR A 735 -14.05 -1.42 16.97
N LEU A 736 -14.86 -0.37 17.01
CA LEU A 736 -14.43 1.00 17.30
C LEU A 736 -15.24 1.54 18.48
N THR A 737 -14.55 2.17 19.41
CA THR A 737 -15.16 2.88 20.53
C THR A 737 -14.54 4.27 20.63
N GLU A 738 -15.38 5.30 20.73
CA GLU A 738 -14.95 6.68 20.85
C GLU A 738 -15.73 7.40 21.95
N PHE A 739 -15.04 8.20 22.76
CA PHE A 739 -15.61 9.07 23.76
C PHE A 739 -14.97 10.45 23.70
N GLY A 740 -15.74 11.48 23.95
CA GLY A 740 -15.26 12.83 24.08
C GLY A 740 -15.98 13.59 25.18
N PHE A 741 -15.21 14.37 25.91
CA PHE A 741 -15.66 15.24 26.98
C PHE A 741 -15.09 16.63 26.78
N LEU A 742 -15.93 17.64 26.91
CA LEU A 742 -15.57 19.07 26.86
C LEU A 742 -16.13 19.74 28.10
N GLY A 743 -15.28 20.44 28.83
CA GLY A 743 -15.69 21.18 30.02
C GLY A 743 -15.10 22.59 30.08
N ALA A 744 -15.69 23.42 30.95
CA ALA A 744 -15.21 24.74 31.28
C ALA A 744 -14.67 24.76 32.71
N TYR A 745 -13.63 25.52 32.99
CA TYR A 745 -13.13 25.75 34.34
C TYR A 745 -14.05 26.66 35.17
N ASN A 746 -14.64 27.65 34.46
CA ASN A 746 -15.59 28.57 35.06
C ASN A 746 -16.99 28.36 34.46
N GLN A 747 -17.99 28.05 35.33
CA GLN A 747 -19.34 27.78 34.91
C GLN A 747 -20.11 29.00 34.40
N GLU A 748 -19.86 30.19 34.98
CA GLU A 748 -20.47 31.43 34.52
C GLU A 748 -20.00 31.90 33.15
N ARG A 749 -18.77 31.56 32.80
CA ARG A 749 -18.24 31.70 31.47
C ARG A 749 -18.87 30.75 30.49
N GLY A 750 -19.15 29.55 30.98
CA GLY A 750 -19.77 28.50 30.17
C GLY A 750 -18.80 27.72 29.24
N VAL A 751 -19.33 26.68 28.63
CA VAL A 751 -18.55 25.85 27.71
C VAL A 751 -18.43 26.49 26.34
N VAL A 752 -17.21 26.58 25.84
CA VAL A 752 -16.84 27.15 24.55
C VAL A 752 -17.66 26.55 23.39
N PRO A 753 -18.34 27.36 22.57
CA PRO A 753 -19.17 26.87 21.47
C PRO A 753 -18.38 26.17 20.37
N PHE A 754 -17.17 26.66 20.06
CA PHE A 754 -16.37 26.24 18.90
C PHE A 754 -15.75 24.84 19.02
N GLU A 755 -15.57 24.37 20.23
CA GLU A 755 -14.94 23.05 20.50
C GLU A 755 -15.96 21.95 20.77
N ARG A 756 -17.25 22.27 20.70
CA ARG A 756 -18.34 21.32 20.92
C ARG A 756 -18.40 20.26 19.82
N PHE A 757 -18.98 19.11 20.15
CA PHE A 757 -19.14 17.99 19.24
C PHE A 757 -20.47 18.08 18.49
N TYR A 758 -20.41 17.77 17.20
CA TYR A 758 -21.59 17.63 16.34
C TYR A 758 -21.68 16.18 15.88
N MET A 759 -22.85 15.58 15.87
CA MET A 759 -23.00 14.16 15.59
C MET A 759 -24.00 13.89 14.46
N GLY A 760 -23.68 12.86 13.67
CA GLY A 760 -24.49 12.37 12.57
C GLY A 760 -23.76 12.37 11.25
N GLY A 761 -24.21 11.53 10.30
CA GLY A 761 -23.70 11.48 8.96
C GLY A 761 -22.42 10.66 8.77
N ASP A 762 -21.67 11.01 7.75
CA ASP A 762 -20.44 10.33 7.33
C ASP A 762 -19.20 10.73 8.14
N GLY A 763 -19.32 11.72 9.04
CA GLY A 763 -18.18 12.26 9.79
C GLY A 763 -17.30 13.20 8.96
N MET A 764 -17.60 13.39 7.70
CA MET A 764 -16.99 14.43 6.90
C MET A 764 -17.64 15.76 7.33
N ALA A 765 -16.86 16.59 8.01
CA ALA A 765 -17.31 17.92 8.37
C ALA A 765 -17.87 18.57 7.12
N ASN A 766 -19.17 18.56 7.01
CA ASN A 766 -19.88 19.18 5.92
C ASN A 766 -19.17 20.41 5.51
N TYR A 767 -18.54 20.47 4.51
CA TYR A 767 -18.02 21.62 3.82
C TYR A 767 -18.09 22.99 4.57
N SER A 768 -18.55 22.99 5.82
CA SER A 768 -18.42 24.10 6.74
C SER A 768 -17.03 23.97 7.37
N MET A 769 -16.09 24.69 6.79
CA MET A 769 -14.69 24.76 7.23
C MET A 769 -14.51 25.64 8.48
N ASP A 770 -15.52 25.69 9.33
CA ASP A 770 -15.53 26.53 10.53
C ASP A 770 -14.81 25.90 11.74
N GLY A 771 -14.24 24.71 11.53
CA GLY A 771 -13.45 24.01 12.54
C GLY A 771 -14.26 23.21 13.54
N ARG A 772 -15.60 23.06 13.33
CA ARG A 772 -16.40 22.20 14.20
C ARG A 772 -16.00 20.73 14.07
N GLU A 773 -16.02 20.01 15.18
CA GLU A 773 -15.73 18.59 15.23
C GLU A 773 -16.99 17.75 15.01
N THR A 774 -17.07 17.08 13.87
CA THR A 774 -18.20 16.23 13.53
C THR A 774 -17.89 14.76 13.76
N ILE A 775 -18.71 14.09 14.54
CA ILE A 775 -18.64 12.67 14.85
C ILE A 775 -19.61 11.93 13.93
N GLY A 776 -19.07 11.15 13.01
CA GLY A 776 -19.92 10.40 12.08
C GLY A 776 -20.74 9.32 12.77
N LEU A 777 -22.03 9.22 12.43
CA LEU A 777 -22.88 8.09 12.72
C LEU A 777 -23.73 7.82 11.48
N ARG A 778 -23.37 6.77 10.75
CA ARG A 778 -23.99 6.41 9.48
C ARG A 778 -25.45 6.00 9.68
N GLY A 779 -26.31 6.23 8.67
CA GLY A 779 -27.75 6.02 8.75
C GLY A 779 -28.51 7.24 9.26
N TYR A 780 -27.81 8.35 9.52
CA TYR A 780 -28.40 9.65 9.86
C TYR A 780 -27.79 10.75 8.97
N LYS A 781 -28.54 11.80 8.74
CA LYS A 781 -27.99 12.97 8.02
C LYS A 781 -26.95 13.68 8.87
N ASN A 782 -26.10 14.45 8.22
CA ASN A 782 -25.02 15.17 8.88
C ASN A 782 -25.54 16.09 9.98
N ASN A 783 -24.94 16.00 11.17
CA ASN A 783 -25.21 16.81 12.35
C ASN A 783 -26.62 16.63 12.96
N THR A 784 -27.51 15.80 12.42
CA THR A 784 -28.89 15.72 12.88
C THR A 784 -29.07 15.12 14.27
N LEU A 785 -28.06 14.44 14.80
CA LEU A 785 -28.03 13.89 16.16
C LEU A 785 -27.40 14.86 17.18
N THR A 786 -27.14 16.07 16.76
CA THR A 786 -26.60 17.12 17.65
C THR A 786 -27.71 17.70 18.51
N PRO A 787 -27.48 17.92 19.81
CA PRO A 787 -28.46 18.54 20.69
C PRO A 787 -28.96 19.88 20.19
N ILE A 788 -30.23 20.11 20.33
CA ILE A 788 -30.92 21.39 20.03
C ILE A 788 -31.33 22.10 21.30
N ILE A 789 -31.60 23.40 21.21
CA ILE A 789 -32.19 24.18 22.30
C ILE A 789 -33.69 23.82 22.35
N GLU A 790 -34.10 23.24 23.47
CA GLU A 790 -35.48 22.78 23.69
C GLU A 790 -36.36 23.80 24.43
N ASP A 791 -35.79 24.85 25.02
CA ASP A 791 -36.56 25.88 25.69
C ASP A 791 -37.24 26.81 24.69
N PRO A 792 -38.59 26.79 24.56
CA PRO A 792 -39.32 27.66 23.65
C PRO A 792 -39.15 29.17 23.95
N LYS A 793 -38.67 29.51 25.13
CA LYS A 793 -38.41 30.93 25.51
C LYS A 793 -37.05 31.42 25.07
N ASP A 794 -36.11 30.51 24.71
CA ASP A 794 -34.82 30.89 24.14
C ASP A 794 -35.02 31.38 22.69
N PRO A 795 -34.55 32.57 22.30
CA PRO A 795 -34.61 33.05 20.92
C PRO A 795 -33.98 32.09 19.88
N ARG A 796 -33.15 31.16 20.33
CA ARG A 796 -32.49 30.17 19.49
C ARG A 796 -33.19 28.79 19.52
N TYR A 797 -34.45 28.72 19.97
CA TYR A 797 -35.19 27.48 20.04
C TYR A 797 -35.09 26.68 18.73
N GLY A 798 -34.82 25.39 18.83
CA GLY A 798 -34.64 24.48 17.72
C GLY A 798 -33.24 24.57 17.03
N GLN A 799 -32.38 25.51 17.39
CA GLN A 799 -31.01 25.58 16.86
C GLN A 799 -30.10 24.57 17.54
N GLN A 800 -29.15 24.01 16.78
CA GLN A 800 -28.11 23.12 17.30
C GLN A 800 -27.08 23.90 18.10
N ILE A 801 -26.82 23.46 19.33
CA ILE A 801 -25.83 24.07 20.24
C ILE A 801 -24.51 23.30 20.29
N GLY A 802 -24.44 22.15 19.65
CA GLY A 802 -23.33 21.23 19.82
C GLY A 802 -23.33 20.52 21.19
N ALA A 803 -22.68 19.40 21.29
CA ALA A 803 -22.60 18.59 22.47
C ALA A 803 -21.31 18.84 23.26
N THR A 804 -21.35 18.64 24.56
CA THR A 804 -20.15 18.63 25.41
C THR A 804 -19.62 17.24 25.68
N ILE A 805 -20.46 16.23 25.48
CA ILE A 805 -20.09 14.81 25.67
C ILE A 805 -20.65 14.02 24.47
N TYR A 806 -19.87 13.05 24.03
CA TYR A 806 -20.36 12.02 23.11
C TYR A 806 -19.78 10.66 23.41
N ASN A 807 -20.50 9.62 23.02
CA ASN A 807 -19.99 8.27 22.91
C ASN A 807 -20.44 7.65 21.58
N LYS A 808 -19.58 6.82 21.03
CA LYS A 808 -19.83 6.09 19.79
C LYS A 808 -19.23 4.71 19.85
N PHE A 809 -20.00 3.74 19.38
CA PHE A 809 -19.60 2.35 19.18
C PHE A 809 -19.87 1.96 17.75
N SER A 810 -18.95 1.26 17.12
CA SER A 810 -19.10 0.75 15.76
C SER A 810 -18.53 -0.65 15.66
N MET A 811 -19.27 -1.55 15.03
CA MET A 811 -18.80 -2.87 14.66
C MET A 811 -18.92 -3.02 13.14
N GLU A 812 -17.84 -3.39 12.49
CA GLU A 812 -17.81 -3.60 11.04
C GLU A 812 -17.29 -5.00 10.72
N LEU A 813 -18.02 -5.75 9.93
CA LEU A 813 -17.55 -7.00 9.38
C LEU A 813 -17.10 -6.76 7.94
N ARG A 814 -15.79 -6.90 7.70
CA ARG A 814 -15.10 -6.50 6.45
C ARG A 814 -14.65 -7.71 5.67
N TYR A 815 -14.87 -7.71 4.36
CA TYR A 815 -14.40 -8.75 3.45
C TYR A 815 -13.64 -8.15 2.27
N PRO A 816 -12.35 -8.53 2.04
CA PRO A 816 -11.56 -8.00 0.94
C PRO A 816 -11.91 -8.70 -0.37
N VAL A 817 -12.29 -7.93 -1.36
CA VAL A 817 -12.51 -8.39 -2.74
C VAL A 817 -11.18 -8.50 -3.47
N THR A 818 -10.35 -7.45 -3.36
CA THR A 818 -8.98 -7.41 -3.86
C THR A 818 -8.13 -6.46 -3.00
N LEU A 819 -6.88 -6.82 -2.75
CA LEU A 819 -5.91 -6.00 -2.00
C LEU A 819 -4.64 -5.78 -2.83
N LYS A 820 -4.78 -5.56 -4.13
CA LYS A 820 -3.62 -5.29 -5.00
C LYS A 820 -3.10 -3.87 -4.78
N PRO A 821 -1.79 -3.63 -4.94
CA PRO A 821 -1.21 -2.28 -4.83
C PRO A 821 -1.86 -1.25 -5.76
N SER A 822 -2.31 -1.67 -6.95
CA SER A 822 -2.98 -0.81 -7.92
C SER A 822 -4.42 -0.44 -7.56
N ALA A 823 -5.12 -1.28 -6.78
CA ALA A 823 -6.47 -1.01 -6.28
C ALA A 823 -6.82 -2.01 -5.16
N SER A 824 -7.20 -1.48 -4.00
CA SER A 824 -7.74 -2.28 -2.90
C SER A 824 -9.24 -2.04 -2.78
N ILE A 825 -10.02 -3.12 -2.84
CA ILE A 825 -11.48 -3.06 -2.77
C ILE A 825 -11.94 -4.03 -1.68
N TYR A 826 -12.78 -3.53 -0.78
CA TYR A 826 -13.44 -4.37 0.21
C TYR A 826 -14.89 -3.93 0.45
N VAL A 827 -15.70 -4.87 0.85
CA VAL A 827 -17.08 -4.66 1.27
C VAL A 827 -17.20 -4.81 2.77
N LEU A 828 -18.17 -4.16 3.37
CA LEU A 828 -18.41 -4.23 4.80
C LEU A 828 -19.91 -4.20 5.11
N THR A 829 -20.25 -4.77 6.25
CA THR A 829 -21.49 -4.52 6.95
C THR A 829 -21.16 -3.84 8.26
N PHE A 830 -22.04 -2.98 8.73
CA PHE A 830 -21.78 -2.28 9.99
C PHE A 830 -23.03 -2.18 10.86
N ILE A 831 -22.78 -2.09 12.15
CA ILE A 831 -23.73 -1.70 13.18
C ILE A 831 -23.07 -0.58 13.96
N GLU A 832 -23.76 0.53 14.14
CA GLU A 832 -23.29 1.67 14.92
C GLU A 832 -24.31 2.09 15.96
N ALA A 833 -23.80 2.58 17.09
CA ALA A 833 -24.59 3.18 18.13
C ALA A 833 -23.82 4.35 18.75
N GLY A 834 -24.48 5.47 19.00
CA GLY A 834 -23.86 6.64 19.57
C GLY A 834 -24.84 7.73 19.93
N ALA A 835 -24.43 8.63 20.79
CA ALA A 835 -25.20 9.79 21.17
C ALA A 835 -24.30 10.95 21.57
N ALA A 836 -24.84 12.14 21.46
CA ALA A 836 -24.20 13.40 21.81
C ALA A 836 -25.08 14.14 22.81
N TYR A 837 -24.50 14.62 23.91
CA TYR A 837 -25.23 15.17 25.06
C TYR A 837 -24.83 16.61 25.32
N PRO A 838 -25.83 17.50 25.62
CA PRO A 838 -25.57 18.93 25.81
C PRO A 838 -24.80 19.24 27.11
N THR A 839 -25.02 18.41 28.15
CA THR A 839 -24.41 18.61 29.48
C THR A 839 -24.05 17.29 30.12
N PHE A 840 -23.21 17.36 31.14
CA PHE A 840 -22.85 16.17 31.95
C PHE A 840 -24.05 15.58 32.69
N LYS A 841 -25.00 16.40 33.10
CA LYS A 841 -26.24 15.94 33.78
C LYS A 841 -27.16 15.13 32.87
N ALA A 842 -27.12 15.43 31.57
CA ALA A 842 -27.92 14.73 30.57
C ALA A 842 -27.24 13.45 30.05
N TYR A 843 -26.03 13.14 30.46
CA TYR A 843 -25.27 12.01 29.96
C TYR A 843 -25.84 10.67 30.44
N ASN A 844 -26.33 9.88 29.50
CA ASN A 844 -26.74 8.48 29.71
C ASN A 844 -26.06 7.60 28.65
N PRO A 845 -25.03 6.81 29.01
CA PRO A 845 -24.24 6.04 28.02
C PRO A 845 -25.02 4.95 27.28
N PHE A 846 -26.26 4.64 27.72
CA PHE A 846 -27.12 3.60 27.16
C PHE A 846 -28.26 4.16 26.30
N ASP A 847 -28.49 5.45 26.31
CA ASP A 847 -29.47 6.12 25.45
C ASP A 847 -28.78 6.53 24.15
N LEU A 848 -28.81 5.61 23.16
CA LEU A 848 -28.03 5.68 21.95
C LEU A 848 -28.89 5.63 20.70
N TYR A 849 -28.57 6.44 19.72
CA TYR A 849 -29.09 6.34 18.35
C TYR A 849 -28.38 5.20 17.62
N ARG A 850 -29.16 4.28 17.06
CA ARG A 850 -28.68 3.02 16.48
C ARG A 850 -28.84 3.01 14.97
N SER A 851 -27.90 2.40 14.29
CA SER A 851 -27.98 2.20 12.85
C SER A 851 -27.30 0.91 12.43
N ALA A 852 -27.65 0.40 11.25
CA ALA A 852 -26.96 -0.70 10.58
C ALA A 852 -26.95 -0.48 9.08
N GLY A 853 -26.01 -1.08 8.39
CA GLY A 853 -25.90 -0.89 6.94
C GLY A 853 -24.82 -1.70 6.25
N LEU A 854 -24.66 -1.39 4.98
CA LEU A 854 -23.70 -2.00 4.08
C LEU A 854 -22.79 -0.92 3.49
N GLY A 855 -21.55 -1.28 3.16
CA GLY A 855 -20.64 -0.34 2.53
C GLY A 855 -19.62 -0.99 1.61
N VAL A 856 -19.08 -0.17 0.74
CA VAL A 856 -17.99 -0.52 -0.17
C VAL A 856 -16.87 0.49 -0.01
N ARG A 857 -15.65 0.00 -0.01
CA ARG A 857 -14.44 0.83 -0.01
C ARG A 857 -13.58 0.49 -1.21
N VAL A 858 -13.13 1.51 -1.92
CA VAL A 858 -12.25 1.41 -3.07
C VAL A 858 -11.07 2.35 -2.84
N PHE A 859 -9.90 1.78 -2.65
CA PHE A 859 -8.67 2.56 -2.59
C PHE A 859 -7.95 2.49 -3.94
N MET A 860 -7.60 3.65 -4.47
CA MET A 860 -6.76 3.81 -5.65
C MET A 860 -5.64 4.80 -5.33
N PRO A 861 -4.37 4.48 -5.65
CA PRO A 861 -3.24 5.35 -5.28
C PRO A 861 -3.37 6.80 -5.77
N ALA A 862 -4.01 7.02 -6.94
CA ALA A 862 -4.22 8.34 -7.53
C ALA A 862 -5.37 9.15 -6.89
N PHE A 863 -6.35 8.48 -6.27
CA PHE A 863 -7.60 9.12 -5.78
C PHE A 863 -7.82 8.93 -4.27
N GLY A 864 -6.95 8.15 -3.61
CA GLY A 864 -7.13 7.82 -2.21
C GLY A 864 -8.27 6.79 -1.97
N LEU A 865 -8.86 6.84 -0.78
CA LEU A 865 -9.97 5.97 -0.40
C LEU A 865 -11.31 6.61 -0.77
N LEU A 866 -12.09 5.89 -1.55
CA LEU A 866 -13.48 6.19 -1.86
C LEU A 866 -14.37 5.21 -1.10
N GLY A 867 -15.40 5.71 -0.42
CA GLY A 867 -16.36 4.90 0.29
C GLY A 867 -17.80 5.25 -0.10
N PHE A 868 -18.63 4.24 -0.14
CA PHE A 868 -20.06 4.40 -0.29
C PHE A 868 -20.74 3.48 0.73
N ASP A 869 -21.52 4.10 1.62
CA ASP A 869 -22.29 3.40 2.65
C ASP A 869 -23.79 3.64 2.47
N PHE A 870 -24.58 2.63 2.77
CA PHE A 870 -26.01 2.70 2.79
C PHE A 870 -26.48 2.25 4.17
N GLY A 871 -26.86 3.20 5.02
CA GLY A 871 -27.20 2.99 6.41
C GLY A 871 -28.67 3.22 6.69
N TYR A 872 -29.24 2.42 7.61
CA TYR A 872 -30.56 2.58 8.13
C TYR A 872 -30.50 3.05 9.59
N GLY A 873 -31.03 4.23 9.87
CA GLY A 873 -31.20 4.76 11.25
C GLY A 873 -32.49 4.25 11.87
N PHE A 874 -32.36 3.53 12.98
CA PHE A 874 -33.51 2.90 13.66
C PHE A 874 -34.29 3.87 14.54
N ASP A 875 -33.65 4.92 15.00
CA ASP A 875 -34.21 5.87 15.95
C ASP A 875 -34.53 7.19 15.26
N ALA A 876 -35.47 7.95 15.80
CA ALA A 876 -35.82 9.28 15.31
C ALA A 876 -34.73 10.29 15.72
N ALA A 877 -34.29 11.14 14.81
CA ALA A 877 -33.38 12.23 15.12
C ALA A 877 -34.03 13.29 16.02
N PRO A 878 -33.29 14.07 16.82
CA PRO A 878 -33.83 15.17 17.61
C PRO A 878 -34.65 16.15 16.76
N GLY A 879 -35.85 16.50 17.20
CA GLY A 879 -36.76 17.39 16.48
C GLY A 879 -37.47 16.75 15.28
N ALA A 880 -37.42 15.44 15.09
CA ALA A 880 -38.10 14.75 14.00
C ALA A 880 -39.61 14.81 14.20
N ILE A 881 -40.36 15.18 13.13
CA ILE A 881 -41.80 15.20 13.14
C ILE A 881 -42.34 13.75 13.27
N ASN A 882 -43.30 13.53 14.20
CA ASN A 882 -43.94 12.24 14.44
C ASN A 882 -43.03 11.11 14.98
N ASN A 883 -41.88 11.40 15.53
CA ASN A 883 -40.95 10.43 16.14
C ASN A 883 -40.65 9.19 15.27
N ARG A 884 -40.58 9.36 13.95
CA ARG A 884 -40.33 8.28 13.00
C ARG A 884 -38.82 8.00 12.89
N PRO A 885 -38.44 6.70 12.71
CA PRO A 885 -37.03 6.34 12.39
C PRO A 885 -36.47 7.16 11.23
N ASN A 886 -35.16 7.47 11.26
CA ASN A 886 -34.53 8.23 10.20
C ASN A 886 -34.62 7.51 8.83
N GLY A 887 -34.61 6.16 8.84
CA GLY A 887 -34.68 5.35 7.64
C GLY A 887 -33.35 5.23 6.90
N TRP A 888 -33.43 4.97 5.60
CA TRP A 888 -32.24 4.77 4.76
C TRP A 888 -31.58 6.09 4.38
N GLU A 889 -30.26 6.16 4.62
CA GLU A 889 -29.43 7.31 4.27
C GLU A 889 -28.17 6.85 3.53
N PRO A 890 -27.90 7.36 2.31
CA PRO A 890 -26.67 7.12 1.60
C PRO A 890 -25.56 8.06 2.08
N HIS A 891 -24.34 7.52 2.23
CA HIS A 891 -23.15 8.28 2.62
C HIS A 891 -22.04 8.06 1.60
N PHE A 892 -21.42 9.13 1.18
CA PHE A 892 -20.29 9.11 0.26
C PHE A 892 -19.04 9.66 0.94
N ILE A 893 -18.00 8.85 1.01
CA ILE A 893 -16.75 9.16 1.71
C ILE A 893 -15.65 9.32 0.68
N ILE A 894 -14.97 10.46 0.69
CA ILE A 894 -13.80 10.75 -0.17
C ILE A 894 -12.61 11.05 0.73
N GLY A 895 -11.49 10.33 0.52
CA GLY A 895 -10.20 10.71 1.08
C GLY A 895 -10.10 10.63 2.59
N GLN A 896 -10.27 9.43 3.18
CA GLN A 896 -9.75 9.25 4.55
C GLN A 896 -8.23 9.31 4.50
N GLN A 897 -7.65 10.25 5.23
CA GLN A 897 -6.23 10.21 5.57
C GLN A 897 -6.01 9.05 6.55
N PHE A 898 -5.13 8.14 6.18
CA PHE A 898 -4.67 7.05 7.03
C PHE A 898 -3.52 7.50 7.94
#